data_9d94e2036e12f75e308c84305763459d
#
_entry.id   9d94e2036e12f75e308c84305763459d
#
_cell.length_a   1.000
_cell.length_b   1.000
_cell.length_c   1.000
_cell.angle_alpha   90.00
_cell.angle_beta   90.00
_cell.angle_gamma   90.00
#
_symmetry.space_group_name_H-M   'P 1'
#
loop_
_entity.id
_entity.type
_entity.pdbx_description
1 polymer ?
#
loop_
_entity_poly.entity_id
_entity_poly.type
_entity_poly.pdbx_seq_one_letter_code
_entity_poly.pdbx_strand_id
1 'polypeptide(L)'
;MNKVVVLIGLLSLGGYMSAQEIKMVEIPAGVFTMGSDGRGEDYDEAPAHLVTISRPFRMSVTEITNAQYEEYDPSHREMRGYERGLSIGDNEAVTMVSYYDAEAFCCWLSEKTGRHYRLPTEAEWEYSCRAGTKTEYWTGDTLPFPFQKNQKTERNLVKVSLAVDDSPANPFGLHGMHGNVEEWCIDWYAGYEDAHQTDPSGPESGLYKVTRGGSHNTPSHYLRSANRSAALPADKHSQIGFRIVESDTEIKASGIPERIPLNMSDVSDSKYRWKKVSSKRPVFLSPIPFVHKPDDGTPFYSHNHQPALTWCSNGDLLAVWFSCDNENGREQVVLGSRLRKGHDEWDKASLFLRIADRNLTGSSLLTEQDGKILHFNGIANSGDWQNLALSLRSSNDNGGTWSQLKLIEPKHTKRHQVVAGPIITNEGWIVQSCDAGPGGGPEGTSVHISKDGGETWIDPWDGRKMPSSITDGMSGPSIAGIHGAVVQLRNGDLMAVGRGVGIKGDDGKLHLPQSFSSDGGHTWTYRAMEEFLPIYSGQRVTMRRLAEGPIMLVSFTGHPQKGERFGMEFVDSEGKSYLGQGMFVALSFDEGKTWPVRKLVTDGVRREMDGGAWTGTFTMDATHSEPRGYLACVQTPDRMIHLISSRNHYRFNLAWIMDGVAPQK
;
A
#
# COMPACT_ATOMS: atom_id res chain seq x y z
N MET A 1 41.80 65.24 44.21
CA MET A 1 40.49 65.20 43.54
C MET A 1 40.37 63.89 42.86
N ASN A 2 39.81 62.89 43.55
CA ASN A 2 39.65 61.55 43.08
C ASN A 2 38.27 61.41 42.38
N LYS A 3 38.28 61.00 41.14
CA LYS A 3 37.05 60.61 40.42
C LYS A 3 36.81 59.14 40.65
N VAL A 4 35.72 58.80 41.32
CA VAL A 4 35.19 57.48 41.45
C VAL A 4 34.37 57.19 40.18
N VAL A 5 34.74 56.12 39.42
CA VAL A 5 33.96 55.61 38.32
C VAL A 5 33.12 54.46 38.87
N VAL A 6 31.82 54.64 38.89
CA VAL A 6 30.84 53.56 39.21
C VAL A 6 30.53 52.78 37.94
N LEU A 7 30.95 51.51 37.88
CA LEU A 7 30.57 50.57 36.83
C LEU A 7 29.23 49.99 37.20
N ILE A 8 28.16 50.33 36.47
CA ILE A 8 26.84 49.67 36.56
C ILE A 8 26.89 48.45 35.66
N GLY A 9 26.99 47.28 36.27
CA GLY A 9 26.81 46.00 35.58
C GLY A 9 25.33 45.79 35.22
N LEU A 10 25.00 45.83 33.94
CA LEU A 10 23.74 45.32 33.45
C LEU A 10 23.76 43.78 33.53
N LEU A 11 23.10 43.22 34.54
CA LEU A 11 22.67 41.83 34.55
C LEU A 11 21.52 41.70 33.53
N SER A 12 21.82 41.14 32.35
CA SER A 12 20.80 40.65 31.45
C SER A 12 20.16 39.41 32.08
N LEU A 13 19.02 39.59 32.71
CA LEU A 13 18.08 38.49 32.99
C LEU A 13 17.60 37.96 31.64
N GLY A 14 18.33 37.00 31.08
CA GLY A 14 17.78 36.10 30.08
C GLY A 14 16.65 35.34 30.75
N GLY A 15 15.42 35.68 30.38
CA GLY A 15 14.26 34.88 30.80
C GLY A 15 14.46 33.45 30.32
N TYR A 16 14.78 32.54 31.22
CA TYR A 16 14.58 31.14 31.02
C TYR A 16 13.07 30.97 30.75
N MET A 17 12.67 30.71 29.54
CA MET A 17 11.35 30.19 29.28
C MET A 17 11.24 28.89 30.09
N SER A 18 10.29 28.88 31.04
CA SER A 18 10.02 27.71 31.87
C SER A 18 9.73 26.54 30.90
N ALA A 19 10.49 25.48 31.02
CA ALA A 19 10.19 24.21 30.35
C ALA A 19 8.72 23.88 30.59
N GLN A 20 7.99 23.55 29.49
CA GLN A 20 6.58 23.24 29.63
C GLN A 20 6.44 21.87 30.32
N GLU A 21 6.09 21.88 31.59
CA GLU A 21 6.06 20.70 32.46
C GLU A 21 5.12 19.64 31.89
N ILE A 22 5.63 18.40 31.70
CA ILE A 22 4.82 17.25 31.31
C ILE A 22 4.05 16.79 32.56
N LYS A 23 2.73 17.00 32.55
CA LYS A 23 1.87 16.56 33.65
C LYS A 23 1.71 15.03 33.60
N MET A 24 1.99 14.39 34.73
CA MET A 24 1.88 12.93 34.90
C MET A 24 0.80 12.60 35.91
N VAL A 25 0.04 11.53 35.65
CA VAL A 25 -0.95 10.97 36.59
C VAL A 25 -0.54 9.55 36.98
N GLU A 26 -0.81 9.15 38.22
CA GLU A 26 -0.55 7.79 38.68
C GLU A 26 -1.66 6.84 38.22
N ILE A 27 -1.26 5.76 37.58
CA ILE A 27 -2.13 4.66 37.15
C ILE A 27 -1.93 3.51 38.14
N PRO A 28 -3.00 3.06 38.83
CA PRO A 28 -2.87 2.01 39.83
C PRO A 28 -2.56 0.65 39.24
N ALA A 29 -1.91 -0.21 40.00
CA ALA A 29 -1.82 -1.65 39.66
C ALA A 29 -3.21 -2.28 39.61
N GLY A 30 -3.40 -3.31 38.77
CA GLY A 30 -4.68 -3.96 38.64
C GLY A 30 -4.73 -5.07 37.62
N VAL A 31 -5.92 -5.63 37.42
CA VAL A 31 -6.17 -6.71 36.44
C VAL A 31 -7.33 -6.29 35.56
N PHE A 32 -7.19 -6.52 34.25
CA PHE A 32 -8.23 -6.22 33.28
C PHE A 32 -8.28 -7.29 32.18
N THR A 33 -9.35 -7.27 31.39
CA THR A 33 -9.44 -8.05 30.16
C THR A 33 -8.96 -7.20 29.01
N MET A 34 -7.87 -7.61 28.37
CA MET A 34 -7.28 -7.00 27.18
C MET A 34 -7.86 -7.62 25.91
N GLY A 35 -8.10 -6.79 24.90
CA GLY A 35 -8.65 -7.25 23.63
C GLY A 35 -10.19 -7.33 23.63
N SER A 36 -10.70 -8.05 22.62
CA SER A 36 -12.14 -8.30 22.40
C SER A 36 -12.40 -9.74 21.93
N ASP A 37 -13.65 -10.06 21.56
CA ASP A 37 -14.01 -11.35 20.98
C ASP A 37 -13.62 -11.47 19.49
N GLY A 38 -13.07 -10.42 18.90
CA GLY A 38 -12.47 -10.41 17.56
C GLY A 38 -13.43 -10.74 16.43
N ARG A 39 -14.63 -10.19 16.43
CA ARG A 39 -15.60 -10.43 15.37
C ARG A 39 -15.28 -9.68 14.09
N GLY A 40 -15.39 -10.38 12.96
CA GLY A 40 -15.24 -9.77 11.64
C GLY A 40 -13.84 -9.20 11.42
N GLU A 41 -13.75 -7.90 11.14
CA GLU A 41 -12.52 -7.16 10.88
C GLU A 41 -11.62 -6.98 12.10
N ASP A 42 -12.17 -7.16 13.32
CA ASP A 42 -11.45 -7.00 14.60
C ASP A 42 -10.78 -8.30 15.06
N TYR A 43 -10.56 -9.27 14.18
CA TYR A 43 -10.05 -10.61 14.53
C TYR A 43 -8.67 -10.58 15.21
N ASP A 44 -7.91 -9.53 15.07
CA ASP A 44 -6.59 -9.35 15.69
C ASP A 44 -6.65 -8.81 17.12
N GLU A 45 -7.84 -8.42 17.60
CA GLU A 45 -8.10 -8.11 19.00
C GLU A 45 -8.35 -9.37 19.84
N ALA A 46 -8.50 -10.54 19.19
CA ALA A 46 -8.76 -11.82 19.84
C ALA A 46 -7.48 -12.65 20.03
N PRO A 47 -7.49 -13.54 21.04
CA PRO A 47 -8.52 -13.72 22.07
C PRO A 47 -8.49 -12.65 23.15
N ALA A 48 -9.66 -12.30 23.69
CA ALA A 48 -9.72 -11.51 24.91
C ALA A 48 -9.09 -12.32 26.06
N HIS A 49 -8.14 -11.75 26.76
CA HIS A 49 -7.38 -12.45 27.81
C HIS A 49 -7.13 -11.58 29.05
N LEU A 50 -6.80 -12.19 30.16
CA LEU A 50 -6.52 -11.47 31.40
C LEU A 50 -5.08 -10.93 31.40
N VAL A 51 -4.93 -9.67 31.77
CA VAL A 51 -3.63 -9.02 31.96
C VAL A 51 -3.57 -8.40 33.36
N THR A 52 -2.45 -8.65 34.05
CA THR A 52 -2.12 -7.98 35.33
C THR A 52 -1.07 -6.91 35.07
N ILE A 53 -1.40 -5.68 35.44
CA ILE A 53 -0.44 -4.60 35.66
C ILE A 53 0.04 -4.72 37.11
N SER A 54 1.26 -5.23 37.32
CA SER A 54 1.72 -5.68 38.64
C SER A 54 2.09 -4.56 39.60
N ARG A 55 2.44 -3.38 39.05
CA ARG A 55 2.88 -2.20 39.81
C ARG A 55 2.22 -0.92 39.29
N PRO A 56 1.98 0.06 40.15
CA PRO A 56 1.56 1.37 39.67
C PRO A 56 2.68 2.01 38.84
N PHE A 57 2.28 2.82 37.86
CA PHE A 57 3.18 3.62 37.03
C PHE A 57 2.59 5.01 36.84
N ARG A 58 3.34 5.93 36.28
CA ARG A 58 2.83 7.25 35.94
C ARG A 58 2.77 7.41 34.42
N MET A 59 1.68 7.98 33.92
CA MET A 59 1.46 8.23 32.48
C MET A 59 1.25 9.74 32.25
N SER A 60 1.74 10.27 31.15
CA SER A 60 1.44 11.66 30.76
C SER A 60 -0.05 11.85 30.56
N VAL A 61 -0.60 12.92 31.14
CA VAL A 61 -2.04 13.23 31.14
C VAL A 61 -2.57 13.37 29.72
N THR A 62 -1.72 13.84 28.81
CA THR A 62 -2.01 14.07 27.39
C THR A 62 -0.94 13.41 26.54
N GLU A 63 -1.13 13.43 25.23
CA GLU A 63 -0.05 13.23 24.26
C GLU A 63 1.03 14.30 24.46
N ILE A 64 2.25 14.04 24.02
CA ILE A 64 3.33 15.04 24.02
C ILE A 64 2.99 16.14 23.01
N THR A 65 3.13 17.39 23.46
CA THR A 65 2.82 18.56 22.63
C THR A 65 4.02 19.00 21.77
N ASN A 66 3.75 19.81 20.75
CA ASN A 66 4.79 20.43 19.93
C ASN A 66 5.82 21.19 20.79
N ALA A 67 5.35 22.02 21.73
CA ALA A 67 6.25 22.79 22.58
C ALA A 67 7.12 21.89 23.46
N GLN A 68 6.60 20.78 23.98
CA GLN A 68 7.36 19.83 24.79
C GLN A 68 8.39 19.07 23.96
N TYR A 69 8.02 18.63 22.76
CA TYR A 69 8.93 17.91 21.87
C TYR A 69 10.06 18.80 21.34
N GLU A 70 9.76 20.04 21.02
CA GLU A 70 10.73 21.03 20.52
C GLU A 70 11.77 21.45 21.57
N GLU A 71 11.59 21.15 22.87
CA GLU A 71 12.66 21.23 23.84
C GLU A 71 13.78 20.21 23.60
N TYR A 72 13.42 19.05 23.04
CA TYR A 72 14.35 18.01 22.64
C TYR A 72 14.91 18.28 21.24
N ASP A 73 14.03 18.49 20.26
CA ASP A 73 14.40 18.78 18.88
C ASP A 73 13.79 20.10 18.38
N PRO A 74 14.48 21.24 18.56
CA PRO A 74 13.98 22.52 18.08
C PRO A 74 13.75 22.59 16.57
N SER A 75 14.41 21.73 15.77
CA SER A 75 14.25 21.70 14.32
C SER A 75 12.89 21.13 13.89
N HIS A 76 12.24 20.35 14.77
CA HIS A 76 10.91 19.80 14.52
C HIS A 76 9.83 20.88 14.29
N ARG A 77 10.10 22.11 14.71
CA ARG A 77 9.22 23.26 14.43
C ARG A 77 8.92 23.45 12.93
N GLU A 78 9.81 23.02 12.06
CA GLU A 78 9.61 23.05 10.60
C GLU A 78 8.53 22.05 10.13
N MET A 79 8.21 21.04 10.95
CA MET A 79 7.17 20.05 10.65
C MET A 79 5.77 20.53 11.04
N ARG A 80 5.64 21.62 11.78
CA ARG A 80 4.34 22.18 12.14
C ARG A 80 3.55 22.56 10.90
N GLY A 81 2.36 21.98 10.76
CA GLY A 81 1.50 22.24 9.61
C GLY A 81 2.00 21.62 8.28
N TYR A 82 3.06 20.81 8.32
CA TYR A 82 3.67 20.19 7.14
C TYR A 82 2.64 19.46 6.28
N GLU A 83 1.78 18.66 6.88
CA GLU A 83 0.71 17.97 6.19
C GLU A 83 -0.61 18.68 6.48
N ARG A 84 -1.16 19.37 5.46
CA ARG A 84 -2.49 20.01 5.44
C ARG A 84 -2.76 21.00 6.58
N GLY A 85 -1.72 21.53 7.22
CA GLY A 85 -1.84 22.52 8.27
C GLY A 85 -2.36 21.95 9.60
N LEU A 86 -2.11 20.69 9.91
CA LEU A 86 -2.36 20.04 11.18
C LEU A 86 -1.17 20.24 12.13
N SER A 87 -1.40 20.15 13.45
CA SER A 87 -0.35 20.28 14.49
C SER A 87 0.48 21.55 14.37
N ILE A 88 -0.17 22.72 14.51
CA ILE A 88 0.50 24.03 14.39
C ILE A 88 0.77 24.67 15.76
N GLY A 89 -0.16 24.49 16.72
CA GLY A 89 -0.15 25.16 18.02
C GLY A 89 0.84 24.52 19.00
N ASP A 90 1.31 25.32 19.96
CA ASP A 90 2.21 24.85 21.02
C ASP A 90 1.58 23.73 21.87
N ASN A 91 0.26 23.82 22.15
CA ASN A 91 -0.53 22.86 22.93
C ASN A 91 -1.22 21.79 22.05
N GLU A 92 -0.84 21.66 20.79
CA GLU A 92 -1.32 20.58 19.95
C GLU A 92 -0.36 19.38 20.01
N ALA A 93 -0.90 18.16 19.87
CA ALA A 93 -0.11 16.95 19.86
C ALA A 93 0.97 17.02 18.78
N VAL A 94 2.21 16.67 19.13
CA VAL A 94 3.28 16.53 18.16
C VAL A 94 2.93 15.39 17.19
N THR A 95 3.13 15.63 15.90
CA THR A 95 2.95 14.65 14.81
C THR A 95 4.20 14.61 13.94
N MET A 96 4.21 13.80 12.88
CA MET A 96 5.39 13.62 12.02
C MET A 96 6.60 13.05 12.78
N VAL A 97 6.37 12.25 13.81
CA VAL A 97 7.37 11.57 14.64
C VAL A 97 7.30 10.07 14.45
N SER A 98 8.43 9.44 14.17
CA SER A 98 8.55 7.99 14.09
C SER A 98 8.63 7.37 15.50
N TYR A 99 8.52 6.03 15.56
CA TYR A 99 8.78 5.31 16.81
C TYR A 99 10.16 5.63 17.38
N TYR A 100 11.17 5.68 16.51
CA TYR A 100 12.56 5.99 16.94
C TYR A 100 12.72 7.41 17.46
N ASP A 101 12.01 8.39 16.88
CA ASP A 101 11.99 9.76 17.34
C ASP A 101 11.36 9.86 18.74
N ALA A 102 10.25 9.14 18.97
CA ALA A 102 9.55 9.08 20.25
C ALA A 102 10.41 8.38 21.33
N GLU A 103 11.07 7.28 20.98
CA GLU A 103 11.99 6.58 21.88
C GLU A 103 13.19 7.47 22.26
N ALA A 104 13.79 8.16 21.30
CA ALA A 104 14.90 9.10 21.53
C ALA A 104 14.49 10.27 22.44
N PHE A 105 13.27 10.79 22.28
CA PHE A 105 12.71 11.78 23.21
C PHE A 105 12.62 11.24 24.63
N CYS A 106 12.13 10.00 24.82
CA CYS A 106 12.07 9.37 26.14
C CYS A 106 13.45 9.19 26.77
N CYS A 107 14.44 8.78 26.01
CA CYS A 107 15.83 8.65 26.47
C CYS A 107 16.38 10.01 26.90
N TRP A 108 16.24 11.05 26.07
CA TRP A 108 16.66 12.41 26.40
C TRP A 108 16.00 12.93 27.67
N LEU A 109 14.68 12.71 27.83
CA LEU A 109 13.95 13.16 29.02
C LEU A 109 14.43 12.41 30.28
N SER A 110 14.74 11.14 30.16
CA SER A 110 15.28 10.31 31.24
C SER A 110 16.65 10.84 31.71
N GLU A 111 17.55 11.12 30.77
CA GLU A 111 18.87 11.70 31.07
C GLU A 111 18.74 13.08 31.71
N LYS A 112 17.83 13.93 31.20
CA LYS A 112 17.61 15.29 31.68
C LYS A 112 17.08 15.34 33.12
N THR A 113 16.22 14.36 33.49
CA THR A 113 15.49 14.40 34.78
C THR A 113 16.02 13.42 35.80
N GLY A 114 16.83 12.45 35.41
CA GLY A 114 17.27 11.34 36.25
C GLY A 114 16.16 10.34 36.63
N ARG A 115 15.04 10.36 35.90
CA ARG A 115 13.91 9.41 36.04
C ARG A 115 13.88 8.51 34.81
N HIS A 116 13.13 7.41 34.88
CA HIS A 116 13.04 6.47 33.77
C HIS A 116 11.73 6.66 32.99
N TYR A 117 11.86 7.22 31.79
CA TYR A 117 10.75 7.44 30.84
C TYR A 117 10.86 6.51 29.63
N ARG A 118 9.73 6.04 29.15
CA ARG A 118 9.58 5.22 27.95
C ARG A 118 8.20 5.40 27.33
N LEU A 119 7.99 4.82 26.16
CA LEU A 119 6.66 4.64 25.60
C LEU A 119 5.86 3.63 26.47
N PRO A 120 4.52 3.70 26.49
CA PRO A 120 3.70 2.69 27.13
C PRO A 120 3.86 1.33 26.45
N THR A 121 3.69 0.23 27.19
CA THR A 121 3.35 -1.04 26.56
C THR A 121 1.93 -0.97 26.02
N GLU A 122 1.58 -1.82 25.03
CA GLU A 122 0.21 -1.93 24.54
C GLU A 122 -0.79 -2.20 25.65
N ALA A 123 -0.43 -3.09 26.59
CA ALA A 123 -1.24 -3.43 27.75
C ALA A 123 -1.41 -2.25 28.72
N GLU A 124 -0.35 -1.51 29.02
CA GLU A 124 -0.44 -0.28 29.83
C GLU A 124 -1.34 0.76 29.17
N TRP A 125 -1.24 0.90 27.86
CA TRP A 125 -2.07 1.84 27.10
C TRP A 125 -3.56 1.45 27.19
N GLU A 126 -3.93 0.18 26.88
CA GLU A 126 -5.33 -0.26 26.90
C GLU A 126 -5.91 -0.24 28.31
N TYR A 127 -5.15 -0.68 29.32
CA TYR A 127 -5.54 -0.58 30.72
C TYR A 127 -5.87 0.85 31.12
N SER A 128 -5.00 1.78 30.75
CA SER A 128 -5.15 3.21 31.03
C SER A 128 -6.32 3.83 30.26
N CYS A 129 -6.53 3.41 29.01
CA CYS A 129 -7.67 3.83 28.21
C CYS A 129 -9.00 3.39 28.82
N ARG A 130 -9.12 2.12 29.19
CA ARG A 130 -10.34 1.56 29.81
C ARG A 130 -10.65 2.18 31.16
N ALA A 131 -9.65 2.53 31.94
CA ALA A 131 -9.80 3.13 33.27
C ALA A 131 -10.87 2.44 34.14
N GLY A 132 -10.86 1.09 34.14
CA GLY A 132 -11.78 0.23 34.91
C GLY A 132 -13.08 -0.13 34.18
N THR A 133 -13.36 0.38 32.98
CA THR A 133 -14.55 -0.01 32.20
C THR A 133 -14.32 -1.30 31.41
N LYS A 134 -15.43 -1.96 31.01
CA LYS A 134 -15.43 -3.15 30.15
C LYS A 134 -16.14 -2.92 28.81
N THR A 135 -16.63 -1.71 28.60
CA THR A 135 -17.37 -1.28 27.42
C THR A 135 -16.43 -1.03 26.24
N GLU A 136 -16.96 -0.80 25.07
CA GLU A 136 -16.16 -0.52 23.84
C GLU A 136 -15.27 0.72 24.01
N TYR A 137 -15.81 1.77 24.65
CA TYR A 137 -15.08 2.99 25.02
C TYR A 137 -15.17 3.19 26.53
N TRP A 138 -14.27 3.98 27.10
CA TRP A 138 -14.39 4.33 28.52
C TRP A 138 -15.68 5.14 28.83
N THR A 139 -16.28 5.75 27.82
CA THR A 139 -17.55 6.48 27.89
C THR A 139 -18.80 5.58 27.84
N GLY A 140 -18.64 4.27 27.62
CA GLY A 140 -19.72 3.31 27.37
C GLY A 140 -19.60 2.63 26.01
N ASP A 141 -20.74 2.15 25.47
CA ASP A 141 -20.78 1.47 24.15
C ASP A 141 -20.94 2.44 22.97
N THR A 142 -20.91 3.73 23.23
CA THR A 142 -20.94 4.78 22.19
C THR A 142 -19.95 5.88 22.51
N LEU A 143 -19.35 6.45 21.47
CA LEU A 143 -18.40 7.53 21.58
C LEU A 143 -19.11 8.91 21.41
N PRO A 144 -19.10 9.79 22.42
CA PRO A 144 -19.70 11.12 22.34
C PRO A 144 -19.03 12.04 21.29
N PHE A 145 -19.77 13.03 20.81
CA PHE A 145 -19.35 13.97 19.79
C PHE A 145 -17.96 14.64 20.03
N PRO A 146 -17.55 15.04 21.24
CA PRO A 146 -16.26 15.68 21.46
C PRO A 146 -15.05 14.84 21.04
N PHE A 147 -15.18 13.52 20.95
CA PHE A 147 -14.13 12.61 20.49
C PHE A 147 -14.12 12.44 18.96
N GLN A 148 -15.15 12.93 18.28
CA GLN A 148 -15.37 12.69 16.85
C GLN A 148 -15.03 13.95 16.03
N LYS A 149 -13.75 14.29 15.91
CA LYS A 149 -13.34 15.56 15.28
C LYS A 149 -13.63 15.62 13.78
N ASN A 150 -13.44 14.54 13.02
CA ASN A 150 -13.65 14.55 11.56
C ASN A 150 -13.98 13.18 10.97
N GLN A 151 -15.00 12.50 11.45
CA GLN A 151 -15.31 11.13 11.05
C GLN A 151 -16.01 10.98 9.70
N LYS A 152 -16.47 12.09 9.08
CA LYS A 152 -17.28 12.00 7.86
C LYS A 152 -16.47 11.83 6.58
N THR A 153 -15.18 12.05 6.59
CA THR A 153 -14.36 12.06 5.37
C THR A 153 -12.95 11.56 5.65
N GLU A 154 -12.75 10.27 5.79
CA GLU A 154 -11.39 9.70 5.79
C GLU A 154 -10.58 10.12 4.55
N ARG A 155 -11.25 10.34 3.42
CA ARG A 155 -10.64 10.73 2.15
C ARG A 155 -10.00 12.11 2.13
N ASN A 156 -10.44 12.99 3.02
CA ASN A 156 -9.90 14.35 3.08
C ASN A 156 -9.51 14.66 4.51
N LEU A 157 -8.22 14.66 4.80
CA LEU A 157 -7.70 15.20 6.05
C LEU A 157 -8.19 16.65 6.17
N VAL A 158 -9.24 16.87 6.95
CA VAL A 158 -9.76 18.22 7.21
C VAL A 158 -8.92 18.82 8.32
N LYS A 159 -8.60 20.09 8.18
CA LYS A 159 -7.91 20.83 9.23
C LYS A 159 -8.81 20.90 10.47
N VAL A 160 -8.33 20.30 11.56
CA VAL A 160 -8.95 20.34 12.89
C VAL A 160 -7.87 20.77 13.90
N SER A 161 -8.28 21.21 15.08
CA SER A 161 -7.37 21.39 16.21
C SER A 161 -6.94 20.02 16.74
N LEU A 162 -5.65 19.86 17.00
CA LEU A 162 -5.09 18.70 17.70
C LEU A 162 -4.71 19.05 19.14
N ALA A 163 -5.35 20.08 19.74
CA ALA A 163 -5.12 20.45 21.13
C ALA A 163 -5.36 19.23 22.04
N VAL A 164 -4.37 18.93 22.87
CA VAL A 164 -4.30 17.69 23.65
C VAL A 164 -5.30 17.61 24.80
N ASP A 165 -5.97 18.71 25.13
CA ASP A 165 -6.97 18.86 26.19
C ASP A 165 -8.40 19.11 25.68
N ASP A 166 -8.62 19.03 24.35
CA ASP A 166 -9.94 19.25 23.73
C ASP A 166 -10.98 18.15 24.10
N SER A 167 -10.53 16.93 24.37
CA SER A 167 -11.42 15.83 24.77
C SER A 167 -11.53 15.73 26.29
N PRO A 168 -12.69 15.26 26.83
CA PRO A 168 -12.81 14.99 28.27
C PRO A 168 -11.80 13.96 28.75
N ALA A 169 -11.34 14.12 30.00
CA ALA A 169 -10.48 13.14 30.65
C ALA A 169 -11.26 11.89 31.05
N ASN A 170 -10.63 10.72 30.94
CA ASN A 170 -11.18 9.46 31.45
C ASN A 170 -11.12 9.37 32.99
N PRO A 171 -11.66 8.31 33.63
CA PRO A 171 -11.63 8.18 35.09
C PRO A 171 -10.24 8.17 35.74
N PHE A 172 -9.17 7.89 34.98
CA PHE A 172 -7.78 8.05 35.46
C PHE A 172 -7.20 9.45 35.22
N GLY A 173 -7.95 10.36 34.63
CA GLY A 173 -7.52 11.73 34.36
C GLY A 173 -6.75 11.90 33.05
N LEU A 174 -6.84 10.95 32.13
CA LEU A 174 -6.14 10.98 30.85
C LEU A 174 -7.02 11.53 29.72
N HIS A 175 -6.49 12.44 28.93
CA HIS A 175 -7.11 12.99 27.73
C HIS A 175 -6.63 12.27 26.47
N GLY A 176 -7.36 12.41 25.35
CA GLY A 176 -6.92 11.93 24.03
C GLY A 176 -6.97 10.41 23.81
N MET A 177 -7.49 9.62 24.74
CA MET A 177 -7.46 8.15 24.64
C MET A 177 -8.34 7.56 23.52
N HIS A 178 -9.23 8.32 22.90
CA HIS A 178 -10.07 7.93 21.77
C HIS A 178 -9.99 9.01 20.68
N GLY A 179 -9.03 8.91 19.78
CA GLY A 179 -8.82 9.85 18.68
C GLY A 179 -7.71 10.87 18.97
N ASN A 180 -7.79 12.04 18.38
CA ASN A 180 -6.78 13.08 18.30
C ASN A 180 -5.58 12.66 17.45
N VAL A 181 -4.61 11.93 18.01
CA VAL A 181 -3.53 11.30 17.23
C VAL A 181 -3.36 9.84 17.65
N GLU A 182 -2.94 8.99 16.74
CA GLU A 182 -2.49 7.63 17.06
C GLU A 182 -1.23 7.72 17.93
N GLU A 183 -1.05 6.76 18.82
CA GLU A 183 0.02 6.78 19.81
C GLU A 183 0.92 5.56 19.71
N TRP A 184 2.22 5.77 19.58
CA TRP A 184 3.21 4.72 19.59
C TRP A 184 3.22 3.95 20.91
N CYS A 185 3.25 2.61 20.82
CA CYS A 185 3.56 1.71 21.93
C CYS A 185 4.92 1.03 21.71
N ILE A 186 5.54 0.56 22.82
CA ILE A 186 6.85 -0.08 22.75
C ILE A 186 6.80 -1.44 22.06
N ASP A 187 5.63 -2.10 22.07
CA ASP A 187 5.42 -3.46 21.61
C ASP A 187 5.63 -3.60 20.10
N TRP A 188 6.26 -4.70 19.71
CA TRP A 188 6.13 -5.21 18.36
C TRP A 188 4.75 -5.82 18.18
N TYR A 189 4.13 -5.55 17.05
CA TYR A 189 2.80 -6.06 16.73
C TYR A 189 2.84 -7.58 16.51
N ALA A 190 1.99 -8.30 17.27
CA ALA A 190 1.81 -9.75 17.17
C ALA A 190 0.38 -10.15 17.58
N GLY A 191 0.02 -11.40 17.34
CA GLY A 191 -1.23 -11.99 17.86
C GLY A 191 -1.23 -12.11 19.38
N TYR A 192 -2.41 -12.09 19.97
CA TYR A 192 -2.59 -12.33 21.40
C TYR A 192 -2.55 -13.82 21.73
N GLU A 193 -2.13 -14.14 22.97
CA GLU A 193 -2.19 -15.49 23.54
C GLU A 193 -3.42 -15.63 24.44
N ASP A 194 -4.09 -16.78 24.37
CA ASP A 194 -5.18 -17.13 25.29
C ASP A 194 -4.60 -17.61 26.65
N ALA A 195 -3.86 -16.72 27.30
CA ALA A 195 -3.22 -16.97 28.58
C ALA A 195 -3.22 -15.72 29.45
N HIS A 196 -3.31 -15.89 30.78
CA HIS A 196 -3.14 -14.78 31.72
C HIS A 196 -1.68 -14.29 31.66
N GLN A 197 -1.49 -13.02 31.36
CA GLN A 197 -0.18 -12.38 31.26
C GLN A 197 0.05 -11.37 32.38
N THR A 198 1.31 -11.14 32.74
CA THR A 198 1.69 -10.11 33.72
C THR A 198 2.73 -9.19 33.08
N ASP A 199 2.43 -7.90 33.04
CA ASP A 199 3.24 -6.83 32.44
C ASP A 199 3.76 -7.19 31.03
N PRO A 200 2.90 -7.61 30.07
CA PRO A 200 3.33 -7.99 28.73
C PRO A 200 3.84 -6.78 27.95
N SER A 201 4.75 -7.02 26.99
CA SER A 201 5.31 -6.00 26.10
C SER A 201 5.49 -6.48 24.64
N GLY A 202 4.69 -7.47 24.24
CA GLY A 202 4.81 -8.07 22.92
C GLY A 202 6.10 -8.90 22.74
N PRO A 203 6.38 -9.40 21.52
CA PRO A 203 7.56 -10.20 21.22
C PRO A 203 8.86 -9.37 21.23
N GLU A 204 10.01 -10.05 21.30
CA GLU A 204 11.33 -9.38 21.29
C GLU A 204 11.65 -8.64 19.99
N SER A 205 11.04 -9.07 18.88
CA SER A 205 11.24 -8.50 17.56
C SER A 205 9.99 -8.65 16.70
N GLY A 206 9.85 -7.83 15.66
CA GLY A 206 8.73 -7.86 14.74
C GLY A 206 8.97 -6.98 13.53
N LEU A 207 7.95 -6.85 12.69
CA LEU A 207 7.98 -6.00 11.49
C LEU A 207 7.39 -4.62 11.75
N TYR A 208 6.38 -4.54 12.62
CA TYR A 208 5.60 -3.34 12.91
C TYR A 208 5.57 -3.06 14.40
N LYS A 209 5.48 -1.80 14.76
CA LYS A 209 5.17 -1.35 16.12
C LYS A 209 3.68 -1.15 16.28
N VAL A 210 3.18 -1.43 17.46
CA VAL A 210 1.78 -1.18 17.80
C VAL A 210 1.54 0.32 17.88
N THR A 211 0.40 0.77 17.34
CA THR A 211 -0.18 2.08 17.61
C THR A 211 -1.59 1.93 18.13
N ARG A 212 -2.03 2.86 18.98
CA ARG A 212 -3.32 2.78 19.67
C ARG A 212 -4.07 4.11 19.60
N GLY A 213 -5.38 4.08 19.92
CA GLY A 213 -6.22 5.27 20.08
C GLY A 213 -6.86 5.81 18.82
N GLY A 214 -6.27 5.54 17.64
CA GLY A 214 -6.68 6.16 16.38
C GLY A 214 -6.47 7.67 16.36
N SER A 215 -6.84 8.34 15.29
CA SER A 215 -6.59 9.77 15.08
C SER A 215 -7.88 10.59 14.91
N HIS A 216 -7.73 11.89 14.68
CA HIS A 216 -8.83 12.85 14.51
C HIS A 216 -9.79 12.51 13.36
N ASN A 217 -9.35 11.76 12.34
CA ASN A 217 -10.17 11.36 11.19
C ASN A 217 -10.52 9.87 11.18
N THR A 218 -10.20 9.14 12.25
CA THR A 218 -10.50 7.71 12.36
C THR A 218 -11.98 7.51 12.67
N PRO A 219 -12.72 6.63 11.95
CA PRO A 219 -14.09 6.28 12.27
C PRO A 219 -14.23 5.71 13.69
N SER A 220 -15.39 5.95 14.31
CA SER A 220 -15.63 5.56 15.71
C SER A 220 -15.35 4.09 16.00
N HIS A 221 -15.69 3.20 15.08
CA HIS A 221 -15.41 1.76 15.21
C HIS A 221 -13.93 1.48 15.57
N TYR A 222 -12.99 2.17 14.91
CA TYR A 222 -11.54 2.02 15.12
C TYR A 222 -10.99 2.90 16.25
N LEU A 223 -11.87 3.56 17.04
CA LEU A 223 -11.49 4.31 18.24
C LEU A 223 -11.80 3.55 19.55
N ARG A 224 -12.24 2.29 19.47
CA ARG A 224 -12.55 1.45 20.64
C ARG A 224 -11.30 1.20 21.48
N SER A 225 -11.50 0.95 22.78
CA SER A 225 -10.37 0.67 23.69
C SER A 225 -9.55 -0.54 23.28
N ALA A 226 -10.19 -1.57 22.68
CA ALA A 226 -9.53 -2.79 22.22
C ALA A 226 -8.86 -2.64 20.85
N ASN A 227 -9.26 -1.63 20.05
CA ASN A 227 -8.77 -1.51 18.68
C ASN A 227 -7.25 -1.36 18.63
N ARG A 228 -6.64 -2.09 17.70
CA ARG A 228 -5.20 -2.17 17.49
C ARG A 228 -4.86 -1.70 16.09
N SER A 229 -3.85 -0.86 15.99
CA SER A 229 -3.25 -0.49 14.70
C SER A 229 -1.77 -0.79 14.72
N ALA A 230 -1.16 -0.81 13.54
CA ALA A 230 0.27 -1.02 13.40
C ALA A 230 0.88 -0.02 12.41
N ALA A 231 2.17 0.27 12.59
CA ALA A 231 2.93 1.06 11.63
C ALA A 231 4.38 0.58 11.56
N LEU A 232 5.06 0.86 10.44
CA LEU A 232 6.50 0.66 10.35
C LEU A 232 7.22 1.57 11.37
N PRO A 233 8.25 1.10 12.08
CA PRO A 233 8.93 1.93 13.09
C PRO A 233 9.49 3.25 12.55
N ALA A 234 9.84 3.31 11.27
CA ALA A 234 10.35 4.51 10.60
C ALA A 234 9.25 5.39 9.99
N ASP A 235 7.98 4.95 10.01
CA ASP A 235 6.88 5.74 9.47
C ASP A 235 6.59 6.96 10.33
N LYS A 236 6.24 8.08 9.68
CA LYS A 236 5.84 9.31 10.33
C LYS A 236 4.89 10.11 9.43
N HIS A 237 3.77 10.49 9.98
CA HIS A 237 2.72 11.22 9.26
C HIS A 237 1.91 12.10 10.22
N SER A 238 0.99 12.90 9.68
CA SER A 238 0.22 13.89 10.44
C SER A 238 -0.82 13.33 11.42
N GLN A 239 -0.97 12.02 11.50
CA GLN A 239 -1.97 11.37 12.35
C GLN A 239 -1.34 10.62 13.53
N ILE A 240 0.00 10.56 13.62
CA ILE A 240 0.69 9.76 14.62
C ILE A 240 1.57 10.65 15.52
N GLY A 241 1.45 10.42 16.81
CA GLY A 241 2.21 11.05 17.89
C GLY A 241 2.49 10.03 18.99
N PHE A 242 2.61 10.45 20.24
CA PHE A 242 2.88 9.56 21.36
C PHE A 242 2.59 10.20 22.72
N ARG A 243 2.40 9.36 23.73
CA ARG A 243 2.47 9.70 25.15
C ARG A 243 3.56 8.90 25.83
N ILE A 244 3.92 9.27 27.08
CA ILE A 244 5.01 8.64 27.81
C ILE A 244 4.59 8.08 29.15
N VAL A 245 5.35 7.09 29.62
CA VAL A 245 5.24 6.46 30.92
C VAL A 245 6.52 6.69 31.71
N GLU A 246 6.39 6.99 33.01
CA GLU A 246 7.48 6.97 33.99
C GLU A 246 7.32 5.68 34.83
N SER A 247 8.26 4.75 34.73
CA SER A 247 8.18 3.46 35.41
C SER A 247 9.54 2.77 35.45
N ASP A 248 9.85 2.17 36.62
CA ASP A 248 11.01 1.30 36.80
C ASP A 248 10.67 -0.20 36.63
N THR A 249 9.46 -0.52 36.15
CA THR A 249 9.04 -1.91 35.90
C THR A 249 9.83 -2.50 34.77
N GLU A 250 10.47 -3.64 35.01
CA GLU A 250 11.13 -4.39 33.97
C GLU A 250 10.11 -4.96 32.99
N ILE A 251 10.32 -4.70 31.69
CA ILE A 251 9.46 -5.16 30.63
C ILE A 251 9.91 -6.55 30.20
N LYS A 252 8.98 -7.52 30.13
CA LYS A 252 9.26 -8.87 29.66
C LYS A 252 8.59 -9.13 28.34
N ALA A 253 9.39 -9.47 27.34
CA ALA A 253 8.85 -9.86 26.05
C ALA A 253 7.94 -11.08 26.17
N SER A 254 6.79 -10.99 25.49
CA SER A 254 5.79 -12.06 25.37
C SER A 254 5.16 -11.97 23.97
N GLY A 255 4.74 -13.09 23.42
CA GLY A 255 4.05 -13.10 22.14
C GLY A 255 4.19 -14.43 21.41
N ILE A 256 3.24 -14.70 20.52
CA ILE A 256 3.20 -15.90 19.69
C ILE A 256 4.04 -15.66 18.43
N PRO A 257 4.93 -16.60 18.04
CA PRO A 257 5.59 -16.54 16.75
C PRO A 257 4.57 -16.46 15.61
N GLU A 258 4.81 -15.57 14.65
CA GLU A 258 3.94 -15.41 13.49
C GLU A 258 3.89 -16.75 12.71
N ARG A 259 2.67 -17.16 12.32
CA ARG A 259 2.50 -18.35 11.48
C ARG A 259 3.11 -18.12 10.12
N ILE A 260 3.81 -19.12 9.60
CA ILE A 260 4.29 -19.07 8.22
C ILE A 260 3.08 -19.22 7.28
N PRO A 261 2.78 -18.22 6.41
CA PRO A 261 1.70 -18.30 5.44
C PRO A 261 1.88 -19.49 4.48
N LEU A 262 0.79 -20.10 4.03
CA LEU A 262 0.81 -21.25 3.11
C LEU A 262 1.58 -20.96 1.82
N ASN A 263 1.47 -19.73 1.28
CA ASN A 263 2.23 -19.34 0.09
C ASN A 263 3.74 -19.21 0.33
N MET A 264 4.21 -19.22 1.56
CA MET A 264 5.62 -19.18 1.99
C MET A 264 6.10 -20.52 2.53
N SER A 265 5.20 -21.50 2.79
CA SER A 265 5.56 -22.83 3.28
C SER A 265 6.00 -23.74 2.14
N ASP A 266 6.83 -24.74 2.44
CA ASP A 266 7.29 -25.79 1.51
C ASP A 266 7.84 -25.22 0.18
N VAL A 267 8.51 -24.06 0.24
CA VAL A 267 9.14 -23.43 -0.91
C VAL A 267 10.50 -24.07 -1.15
N SER A 268 10.67 -24.66 -2.34
CA SER A 268 11.94 -25.30 -2.70
C SER A 268 13.00 -24.26 -3.06
N ASP A 269 14.22 -24.44 -2.54
CA ASP A 269 15.41 -23.64 -2.89
C ASP A 269 16.05 -24.08 -4.21
N SER A 270 15.60 -25.20 -4.80
CA SER A 270 16.16 -25.72 -6.05
C SER A 270 15.87 -24.78 -7.22
N LYS A 271 16.91 -24.54 -8.04
CA LYS A 271 16.72 -23.81 -9.30
C LYS A 271 16.12 -24.75 -10.35
N TYR A 272 14.98 -24.33 -10.91
CA TYR A 272 14.34 -25.05 -11.98
C TYR A 272 15.01 -24.76 -13.33
N ARG A 273 15.31 -25.79 -14.10
CA ARG A 273 15.81 -25.63 -15.46
C ARG A 273 14.63 -25.49 -16.44
N TRP A 274 14.31 -24.24 -16.75
CA TRP A 274 13.26 -23.90 -17.71
C TRP A 274 13.58 -24.47 -19.11
N LYS A 275 12.64 -25.24 -19.68
CA LYS A 275 12.72 -25.74 -21.05
C LYS A 275 11.94 -24.78 -21.96
N LYS A 276 12.58 -24.12 -22.89
CA LYS A 276 11.92 -23.20 -23.81
C LYS A 276 10.81 -23.94 -24.58
N VAL A 277 9.60 -23.37 -24.54
CA VAL A 277 8.49 -23.79 -25.38
C VAL A 277 8.78 -23.42 -26.83
N SER A 278 8.40 -24.27 -27.78
CA SER A 278 8.64 -24.00 -29.19
C SER A 278 7.97 -22.67 -29.61
N SER A 279 8.78 -21.75 -30.16
CA SER A 279 8.27 -20.47 -30.69
C SER A 279 7.41 -20.61 -31.96
N LYS A 280 7.33 -21.82 -32.53
CA LYS A 280 6.58 -22.12 -33.76
C LYS A 280 5.25 -22.86 -33.51
N ARG A 281 5.06 -23.45 -32.31
CA ARG A 281 3.84 -24.17 -31.99
C ARG A 281 2.92 -23.30 -31.14
N PRO A 282 1.71 -22.97 -31.63
CA PRO A 282 0.72 -22.26 -30.84
C PRO A 282 0.35 -23.02 -29.58
N VAL A 283 0.33 -22.34 -28.46
CA VAL A 283 -0.12 -22.85 -27.14
C VAL A 283 -1.03 -21.84 -26.50
N PHE A 284 -2.26 -22.26 -26.19
CA PHE A 284 -3.18 -21.57 -25.28
C PHE A 284 -3.79 -22.65 -24.40
N LEU A 285 -3.63 -22.50 -23.09
CA LEU A 285 -4.21 -23.43 -22.12
C LEU A 285 -5.51 -22.87 -21.56
N SER A 286 -6.47 -23.73 -21.29
CA SER A 286 -7.74 -23.33 -20.69
C SER A 286 -7.50 -22.45 -19.46
N PRO A 287 -8.18 -21.30 -19.35
CA PRO A 287 -8.07 -20.44 -18.18
C PRO A 287 -8.47 -21.17 -16.90
N ILE A 288 -7.76 -20.87 -15.82
CA ILE A 288 -8.03 -21.41 -14.48
C ILE A 288 -8.17 -20.28 -13.47
N PRO A 289 -9.00 -20.41 -12.43
CA PRO A 289 -9.02 -19.43 -11.33
C PRO A 289 -7.71 -19.52 -10.53
N PHE A 290 -7.23 -18.38 -9.99
CA PHE A 290 -6.10 -18.36 -9.05
C PHE A 290 -6.50 -17.88 -7.65
N VAL A 291 -7.69 -17.31 -7.50
CA VAL A 291 -8.22 -16.84 -6.21
C VAL A 291 -9.04 -17.96 -5.58
N HIS A 292 -8.47 -18.63 -4.59
CA HIS A 292 -9.11 -19.69 -3.81
C HIS A 292 -9.20 -19.26 -2.34
N LYS A 293 -10.38 -19.52 -1.72
CA LYS A 293 -10.61 -19.15 -0.32
C LYS A 293 -9.60 -19.82 0.61
N PRO A 294 -9.02 -19.07 1.60
CA PRO A 294 -8.17 -19.64 2.64
C PRO A 294 -8.88 -20.71 3.47
N ASP A 295 -8.12 -21.60 4.08
CA ASP A 295 -8.60 -22.58 5.08
C ASP A 295 -7.81 -22.53 6.38
N ASP A 296 -6.92 -21.56 6.55
CA ASP A 296 -6.08 -21.34 7.73
C ASP A 296 -6.64 -20.28 8.70
N GLY A 297 -7.85 -19.78 8.45
CA GLY A 297 -8.48 -18.72 9.25
C GLY A 297 -8.12 -17.30 8.82
N THR A 298 -7.30 -17.12 7.78
CA THR A 298 -6.99 -15.82 7.20
C THR A 298 -8.27 -15.11 6.73
N PRO A 299 -8.46 -13.82 7.01
CA PRO A 299 -9.58 -13.04 6.49
C PRO A 299 -9.65 -13.09 4.96
N PHE A 300 -10.85 -13.32 4.46
CA PHE A 300 -11.13 -13.38 3.03
C PHE A 300 -12.47 -12.70 2.77
N TYR A 301 -12.40 -11.54 2.16
CA TYR A 301 -13.54 -10.67 1.91
C TYR A 301 -14.12 -10.88 0.51
N SER A 302 -15.24 -10.23 0.25
CA SER A 302 -15.99 -10.38 -1.00
C SER A 302 -15.27 -9.78 -2.21
N HIS A 303 -14.46 -8.72 -2.00
CA HIS A 303 -13.76 -7.98 -3.04
C HIS A 303 -12.28 -8.35 -3.08
N ASN A 304 -11.90 -9.20 -4.08
CA ASN A 304 -10.52 -9.61 -4.35
C ASN A 304 -10.05 -8.94 -5.64
N HIS A 305 -9.02 -8.08 -5.56
CA HIS A 305 -8.69 -7.21 -6.68
C HIS A 305 -7.20 -6.79 -6.73
N GLN A 306 -6.79 -6.09 -7.80
CA GLN A 306 -5.44 -5.58 -8.06
C GLN A 306 -4.31 -6.62 -7.94
N PRO A 307 -4.35 -7.68 -8.74
CA PRO A 307 -3.33 -8.71 -8.67
C PRO A 307 -1.97 -8.24 -9.19
N ALA A 308 -0.93 -8.85 -8.64
CA ALA A 308 0.43 -8.86 -9.17
C ALA A 308 0.91 -10.30 -9.34
N LEU A 309 1.80 -10.52 -10.29
CA LEU A 309 2.28 -11.86 -10.67
C LEU A 309 3.78 -11.81 -10.93
N THR A 310 4.50 -12.84 -10.47
CA THR A 310 5.87 -13.10 -10.87
C THR A 310 6.17 -14.59 -10.94
N TRP A 311 7.32 -14.95 -11.52
CA TRP A 311 7.85 -16.30 -11.53
C TRP A 311 8.98 -16.45 -10.49
N CYS A 312 9.19 -17.66 -9.99
CA CYS A 312 10.23 -17.99 -9.04
C CYS A 312 11.31 -18.87 -9.69
N SER A 313 12.53 -18.80 -9.22
CA SER A 313 13.66 -19.57 -9.77
C SER A 313 13.46 -21.09 -9.64
N ASN A 314 12.66 -21.55 -8.68
CA ASN A 314 12.26 -22.95 -8.49
C ASN A 314 11.21 -23.44 -9.49
N GLY A 315 10.66 -22.56 -10.33
CA GLY A 315 9.67 -22.89 -11.36
C GLY A 315 8.22 -22.60 -10.95
N ASP A 316 7.96 -22.14 -9.74
CA ASP A 316 6.64 -21.71 -9.29
C ASP A 316 6.27 -20.34 -9.90
N LEU A 317 4.97 -20.05 -9.91
CA LEU A 317 4.44 -18.69 -10.04
C LEU A 317 3.92 -18.23 -8.68
N LEU A 318 4.13 -16.96 -8.36
CA LEU A 318 3.60 -16.29 -7.18
C LEU A 318 2.65 -15.17 -7.62
N ALA A 319 1.41 -15.21 -7.15
CA ALA A 319 0.43 -14.16 -7.31
C ALA A 319 0.05 -13.57 -5.95
N VAL A 320 -0.16 -12.25 -5.91
CA VAL A 320 -0.65 -11.54 -4.73
C VAL A 320 -1.75 -10.56 -5.15
N TRP A 321 -2.69 -10.31 -4.26
CA TRP A 321 -3.80 -9.36 -4.48
C TRP A 321 -4.35 -8.88 -3.15
N PHE A 322 -5.07 -7.76 -3.11
CA PHE A 322 -5.75 -7.37 -1.90
C PHE A 322 -7.15 -8.01 -1.80
N SER A 323 -7.60 -8.22 -0.57
CA SER A 323 -8.95 -8.66 -0.21
C SER A 323 -9.54 -7.69 0.79
N CYS A 324 -10.77 -7.20 0.56
CA CYS A 324 -11.47 -6.24 1.40
C CYS A 324 -12.98 -6.30 1.15
N ASP A 325 -13.78 -5.73 2.02
CA ASP A 325 -15.18 -5.46 1.75
C ASP A 325 -15.36 -4.12 1.05
N ASN A 326 -14.52 -3.14 1.40
CA ASN A 326 -14.50 -1.81 0.79
C ASN A 326 -13.07 -1.41 0.40
N GLU A 327 -12.85 -0.97 -0.84
CA GLU A 327 -11.54 -0.52 -1.31
C GLU A 327 -10.94 0.64 -0.48
N ASN A 328 -11.76 1.39 0.26
CA ASN A 328 -11.33 2.43 1.18
C ASN A 328 -11.35 1.94 2.65
N GLY A 329 -11.41 0.63 2.89
CA GLY A 329 -11.45 0.05 4.23
C GLY A 329 -10.06 -0.04 4.86
N ARG A 330 -10.07 -0.16 6.19
CA ARG A 330 -8.87 -0.40 7.01
C ARG A 330 -8.61 -1.89 7.22
N GLU A 331 -9.63 -2.73 6.98
CA GLU A 331 -9.59 -4.19 7.13
C GLU A 331 -8.79 -4.88 6.01
N GLN A 332 -8.34 -4.14 5.01
CA GLN A 332 -7.72 -4.68 3.81
C GLN A 332 -6.47 -5.53 4.11
N VAL A 333 -6.44 -6.72 3.54
CA VAL A 333 -5.29 -7.63 3.61
C VAL A 333 -4.75 -7.92 2.21
N VAL A 334 -3.45 -8.15 2.08
CA VAL A 334 -2.85 -8.70 0.87
C VAL A 334 -2.74 -10.21 1.03
N LEU A 335 -3.37 -10.95 0.14
CA LEU A 335 -3.33 -12.39 0.06
C LEU A 335 -2.32 -12.84 -0.99
N GLY A 336 -1.77 -14.02 -0.82
CA GLY A 336 -0.87 -14.65 -1.78
C GLY A 336 -1.28 -16.08 -2.08
N SER A 337 -0.92 -16.55 -3.28
CA SER A 337 -1.09 -17.93 -3.73
C SER A 337 0.03 -18.31 -4.67
N ARG A 338 0.32 -19.62 -4.78
CA ARG A 338 1.30 -20.18 -5.70
C ARG A 338 0.67 -21.15 -6.67
N LEU A 339 1.12 -21.09 -7.92
CA LEU A 339 1.02 -22.22 -8.83
C LEU A 339 2.33 -22.99 -8.74
N ARG A 340 2.31 -24.10 -7.99
CA ARG A 340 3.49 -24.93 -7.77
C ARG A 340 3.95 -25.58 -9.07
N LYS A 341 5.25 -25.72 -9.25
CA LYS A 341 5.82 -26.34 -10.43
C LYS A 341 5.25 -27.74 -10.67
N GLY A 342 4.64 -27.94 -11.84
CA GLY A 342 4.04 -29.22 -12.22
C GLY A 342 2.61 -29.44 -11.72
N HIS A 343 2.00 -28.45 -11.07
CA HIS A 343 0.60 -28.48 -10.68
C HIS A 343 -0.26 -27.70 -11.69
N ASP A 344 -1.51 -28.07 -11.81
CA ASP A 344 -2.50 -27.44 -12.69
C ASP A 344 -3.49 -26.54 -11.93
N GLU A 345 -3.40 -26.51 -10.60
CA GLU A 345 -4.22 -25.69 -9.71
C GLU A 345 -3.35 -24.82 -8.83
N TRP A 346 -3.83 -23.62 -8.54
CA TRP A 346 -3.23 -22.71 -7.59
C TRP A 346 -3.50 -23.16 -6.14
N ASP A 347 -2.55 -22.94 -5.25
CA ASP A 347 -2.74 -23.15 -3.82
C ASP A 347 -3.92 -22.31 -3.30
N LYS A 348 -4.47 -22.67 -2.15
CA LYS A 348 -5.38 -21.79 -1.42
C LYS A 348 -4.66 -20.52 -1.02
N ALA A 349 -5.39 -19.42 -0.99
CA ALA A 349 -4.84 -18.15 -0.53
C ALA A 349 -4.41 -18.23 0.94
N SER A 350 -3.40 -17.49 1.29
CA SER A 350 -3.00 -17.23 2.68
C SER A 350 -2.55 -15.80 2.84
N LEU A 351 -2.42 -15.32 4.07
CA LEU A 351 -2.00 -13.96 4.37
C LEU A 351 -0.58 -13.72 3.83
N PHE A 352 -0.44 -12.74 2.95
CA PHE A 352 0.87 -12.37 2.40
C PHE A 352 1.44 -11.10 3.04
N LEU A 353 0.59 -10.10 3.26
CA LEU A 353 0.93 -8.86 3.95
C LEU A 353 -0.30 -8.31 4.66
N ARG A 354 -0.14 -7.91 5.91
CA ARG A 354 -1.10 -7.11 6.66
C ARG A 354 -0.36 -6.09 7.49
N ILE A 355 -0.92 -4.89 7.54
CA ILE A 355 -0.58 -3.89 8.54
C ILE A 355 -1.92 -3.50 9.15
N ALA A 356 -2.11 -3.75 10.45
CA ALA A 356 -3.39 -3.58 11.12
C ALA A 356 -3.91 -2.15 10.96
N ASP A 357 -5.17 -2.02 10.57
CA ASP A 357 -5.86 -0.75 10.33
C ASP A 357 -5.20 0.15 9.29
N ARG A 358 -4.55 -0.44 8.27
CA ARG A 358 -4.00 0.30 7.13
C ARG A 358 -4.59 -0.23 5.83
N ASN A 359 -4.91 0.69 4.93
CA ASN A 359 -5.21 0.32 3.57
C ASN A 359 -3.89 0.01 2.82
N LEU A 360 -3.85 -1.11 2.11
CA LEU A 360 -2.67 -1.64 1.42
C LEU A 360 -2.86 -1.71 -0.09
N THR A 361 -3.60 -0.78 -0.66
CA THR A 361 -3.98 -0.80 -2.07
C THR A 361 -2.78 -0.72 -3.00
N GLY A 362 -2.72 -1.71 -3.88
CA GLY A 362 -1.71 -1.85 -4.93
C GLY A 362 -0.49 -2.65 -4.49
N SER A 363 -0.32 -3.80 -5.12
CA SER A 363 0.89 -4.62 -5.03
C SER A 363 1.56 -4.76 -6.38
N SER A 364 2.87 -4.94 -6.38
CA SER A 364 3.66 -5.26 -7.55
C SER A 364 4.78 -6.24 -7.21
N LEU A 365 5.07 -7.16 -8.12
CA LEU A 365 6.10 -8.18 -7.99
C LEU A 365 7.06 -8.13 -9.17
N LEU A 366 8.35 -8.30 -8.91
CA LEU A 366 9.39 -8.37 -9.91
C LEU A 366 10.39 -9.46 -9.53
N THR A 367 10.74 -10.34 -10.45
CA THR A 367 11.87 -11.27 -10.28
C THR A 367 13.05 -10.75 -11.11
N GLU A 368 14.19 -10.54 -10.44
CA GLU A 368 15.46 -10.15 -11.06
C GLU A 368 16.12 -11.35 -11.74
N GLN A 369 17.16 -11.11 -12.55
CA GLN A 369 17.83 -12.17 -13.31
C GLN A 369 18.50 -13.22 -12.42
N ASP A 370 18.96 -12.86 -11.25
CA ASP A 370 19.59 -13.76 -10.25
C ASP A 370 18.57 -14.59 -9.47
N GLY A 371 17.26 -14.22 -9.57
CA GLY A 371 16.15 -14.87 -8.90
C GLY A 371 15.64 -14.16 -7.65
N LYS A 372 16.25 -13.02 -7.27
CA LYS A 372 15.73 -12.17 -6.19
C LYS A 372 14.33 -11.65 -6.57
N ILE A 373 13.39 -11.73 -5.65
CA ILE A 373 12.02 -11.23 -5.85
C ILE A 373 11.85 -9.93 -5.06
N LEU A 374 11.35 -8.90 -5.72
CA LEU A 374 10.96 -7.62 -5.12
C LEU A 374 9.44 -7.56 -5.01
N HIS A 375 8.93 -7.13 -3.85
CA HIS A 375 7.52 -6.83 -3.62
C HIS A 375 7.36 -5.38 -3.20
N PHE A 376 6.64 -4.62 -4.02
CA PHE A 376 6.25 -3.23 -3.76
C PHE A 376 4.80 -3.19 -3.28
N ASN A 377 4.51 -2.30 -2.32
CA ASN A 377 3.14 -2.08 -1.85
C ASN A 377 2.94 -0.62 -1.42
N GLY A 378 1.73 -0.10 -1.63
CA GLY A 378 1.31 1.17 -1.06
C GLY A 378 0.77 0.97 0.35
N ILE A 379 1.15 1.82 1.31
CA ILE A 379 0.69 1.76 2.70
C ILE A 379 0.04 3.09 3.04
N ALA A 380 -1.25 3.07 3.38
CA ALA A 380 -1.98 4.26 3.80
C ALA A 380 -1.67 4.63 5.26
N ASN A 381 -1.79 5.92 5.56
CA ASN A 381 -1.82 6.40 6.94
C ASN A 381 -3.20 6.24 7.61
N SER A 382 -4.20 5.79 6.84
CA SER A 382 -5.58 5.57 7.29
C SER A 382 -6.28 4.54 6.39
N GLY A 383 -7.61 4.48 6.38
CA GLY A 383 -8.41 3.65 5.49
C GLY A 383 -8.60 4.20 4.07
N ASP A 384 -7.73 5.09 3.62
CA ASP A 384 -7.86 5.75 2.33
C ASP A 384 -6.76 5.29 1.35
N TRP A 385 -7.16 4.72 0.22
CA TRP A 385 -6.23 4.34 -0.86
C TRP A 385 -5.63 5.53 -1.63
N GLN A 386 -5.79 6.77 -1.16
CA GLN A 386 -5.36 7.99 -1.83
C GLN A 386 -4.07 8.61 -1.25
N ASN A 387 -3.74 8.32 0.00
CA ASN A 387 -2.58 8.86 0.71
C ASN A 387 -1.67 7.71 1.17
N LEU A 388 -0.92 7.16 0.22
CA LEU A 388 -0.12 5.95 0.40
C LEU A 388 1.38 6.28 0.37
N ALA A 389 2.14 5.77 1.32
CA ALA A 389 3.59 5.69 1.22
C ALA A 389 3.99 4.48 0.36
N LEU A 390 5.05 4.60 -0.43
CA LEU A 390 5.57 3.48 -1.22
C LEU A 390 6.58 2.66 -0.40
N SER A 391 6.37 1.36 -0.34
CA SER A 391 7.22 0.42 0.39
C SER A 391 7.78 -0.68 -0.48
N LEU A 392 8.87 -1.32 0.00
CA LEU A 392 9.58 -2.40 -0.66
C LEU A 392 10.05 -3.44 0.35
N ARG A 393 9.91 -4.72 0.01
CA ARG A 393 10.61 -5.86 0.62
C ARG A 393 11.12 -6.81 -0.45
N SER A 394 12.07 -7.67 -0.11
CA SER A 394 12.67 -8.62 -1.06
C SER A 394 12.79 -10.03 -0.48
N SER A 395 12.87 -11.00 -1.37
CA SER A 395 13.13 -12.41 -1.06
C SER A 395 14.22 -12.96 -1.96
N ASN A 396 15.12 -13.78 -1.37
CA ASN A 396 16.20 -14.47 -2.07
C ASN A 396 15.97 -15.99 -2.17
N ASP A 397 14.86 -16.48 -1.63
CA ASP A 397 14.52 -17.90 -1.50
C ASP A 397 13.16 -18.24 -2.13
N ASN A 398 12.90 -17.67 -3.30
CA ASN A 398 11.65 -17.88 -4.07
C ASN A 398 10.38 -17.42 -3.32
N GLY A 399 10.48 -16.48 -2.38
CA GLY A 399 9.37 -15.99 -1.58
C GLY A 399 9.03 -16.88 -0.38
N GLY A 400 9.95 -17.73 0.05
CA GLY A 400 9.84 -18.52 1.29
C GLY A 400 9.99 -17.62 2.52
N THR A 401 10.94 -16.66 2.46
CA THR A 401 11.13 -15.63 3.46
C THR A 401 11.26 -14.25 2.81
N TRP A 402 10.97 -13.21 3.56
CA TRP A 402 10.99 -11.82 3.09
C TRP A 402 11.83 -10.95 4.02
N SER A 403 12.55 -9.99 3.43
CA SER A 403 13.22 -8.95 4.20
C SER A 403 12.20 -8.09 4.96
N GLN A 404 12.69 -7.33 5.94
CA GLN A 404 11.89 -6.28 6.55
C GLN A 404 11.37 -5.31 5.48
N LEU A 405 10.11 -4.89 5.62
CA LEU A 405 9.49 -3.89 4.77
C LEU A 405 10.12 -2.52 5.06
N LYS A 406 10.55 -1.80 4.03
CA LYS A 406 11.08 -0.42 4.16
C LYS A 406 10.23 0.55 3.36
N LEU A 407 10.07 1.75 3.86
CA LEU A 407 9.50 2.87 3.12
C LEU A 407 10.57 3.42 2.16
N ILE A 408 10.27 3.43 0.86
CA ILE A 408 11.15 4.00 -0.17
C ILE A 408 10.69 5.39 -0.62
N GLU A 409 9.41 5.69 -0.49
CA GLU A 409 8.86 7.03 -0.59
C GLU A 409 7.81 7.20 0.54
N PRO A 410 8.21 7.83 1.65
CA PRO A 410 7.39 7.91 2.87
C PRO A 410 6.34 9.03 2.85
N LYS A 411 6.20 9.79 1.76
CA LYS A 411 5.29 10.94 1.69
C LYS A 411 3.84 10.50 1.54
N HIS A 412 3.11 10.40 2.64
CA HIS A 412 1.66 10.11 2.64
C HIS A 412 0.79 11.22 2.02
N THR A 413 1.36 12.33 1.57
CA THR A 413 0.66 13.38 0.82
C THR A 413 0.39 13.04 -0.63
N LYS A 414 0.96 11.97 -1.15
CA LYS A 414 0.85 11.46 -2.52
C LYS A 414 0.03 10.18 -2.56
N ARG A 415 -0.48 9.85 -3.77
CA ARG A 415 -1.17 8.59 -4.03
C ARG A 415 -0.19 7.56 -4.56
N HIS A 416 0.63 6.97 -3.78
CA HIS A 416 1.56 5.92 -4.22
C HIS A 416 0.85 4.55 -4.40
N GLN A 417 -0.33 4.54 -5.05
CA GLN A 417 -1.00 3.30 -5.43
C GLN A 417 -0.15 2.56 -6.45
N VAL A 418 0.43 1.46 -6.04
CA VAL A 418 1.37 0.67 -6.84
C VAL A 418 0.68 0.02 -8.02
N VAL A 419 1.27 0.14 -9.20
CA VAL A 419 0.80 -0.49 -10.44
C VAL A 419 1.64 -1.72 -10.73
N ALA A 420 0.98 -2.88 -10.93
CA ALA A 420 1.68 -4.11 -11.24
C ALA A 420 2.35 -4.07 -12.62
N GLY A 421 3.51 -4.68 -12.72
CA GLY A 421 4.30 -4.77 -13.94
C GLY A 421 5.53 -3.86 -13.98
N PRO A 422 6.36 -3.85 -12.92
CA PRO A 422 7.63 -3.13 -12.92
C PRO A 422 8.55 -3.71 -13.98
N ILE A 423 9.49 -2.92 -14.44
CA ILE A 423 10.48 -3.34 -15.44
C ILE A 423 11.90 -3.16 -14.92
N ILE A 424 12.82 -3.95 -15.50
CA ILE A 424 14.25 -3.71 -15.43
C ILE A 424 14.68 -3.19 -16.82
N THR A 425 15.31 -2.04 -16.86
CA THR A 425 15.82 -1.45 -18.10
C THR A 425 17.07 -2.17 -18.58
N ASN A 426 17.50 -1.86 -19.83
CA ASN A 426 18.75 -2.41 -20.38
C ASN A 426 19.98 -2.00 -19.57
N GLU A 427 19.90 -0.87 -18.87
CA GLU A 427 20.94 -0.34 -17.98
C GLU A 427 20.89 -0.98 -16.58
N GLY A 428 19.93 -1.86 -16.33
CA GLY A 428 19.73 -2.51 -15.03
C GLY A 428 18.92 -1.67 -14.03
N TRP A 429 18.28 -0.57 -14.46
CA TRP A 429 17.46 0.25 -13.56
C TRP A 429 16.11 -0.41 -13.32
N ILE A 430 15.64 -0.34 -12.09
CA ILE A 430 14.29 -0.77 -11.73
C ILE A 430 13.36 0.42 -11.88
N VAL A 431 12.27 0.25 -12.64
CA VAL A 431 11.22 1.27 -12.84
C VAL A 431 9.90 0.72 -12.32
N GLN A 432 9.36 1.35 -11.27
CA GLN A 432 8.07 1.01 -10.65
C GLN A 432 7.07 2.15 -10.88
N SER A 433 5.96 1.84 -11.53
CA SER A 433 4.86 2.80 -11.73
C SER A 433 3.99 2.91 -10.47
N CYS A 434 3.62 4.14 -10.12
CA CYS A 434 2.66 4.44 -9.06
C CYS A 434 1.72 5.54 -9.53
N ASP A 435 0.45 5.46 -9.16
CA ASP A 435 -0.46 6.56 -9.42
C ASP A 435 0.00 7.80 -8.65
N ALA A 436 -0.01 8.95 -9.32
CA ALA A 436 0.47 10.22 -8.79
C ALA A 436 -0.67 11.02 -8.14
N GLY A 437 -0.32 11.95 -7.27
CA GLY A 437 -1.21 12.89 -6.63
C GLY A 437 -2.15 12.30 -5.57
N PRO A 438 -2.64 13.11 -4.65
CA PRO A 438 -3.66 12.71 -3.70
C PRO A 438 -5.04 12.71 -4.34
N GLY A 439 -5.87 11.71 -4.06
CA GLY A 439 -7.29 11.79 -4.31
C GLY A 439 -7.80 11.46 -5.71
N GLY A 440 -7.02 10.78 -6.55
CA GLY A 440 -7.49 10.32 -7.86
C GLY A 440 -7.84 11.45 -8.83
N GLY A 441 -7.14 12.57 -8.70
CA GLY A 441 -7.20 13.70 -9.62
C GLY A 441 -6.57 13.38 -10.99
N PRO A 442 -6.47 14.38 -11.86
CA PRO A 442 -5.92 14.22 -13.21
C PRO A 442 -4.40 14.00 -13.26
N GLU A 443 -3.74 13.80 -12.13
CA GLU A 443 -2.27 13.76 -12.01
C GLU A 443 -1.61 12.59 -12.73
N GLY A 444 -2.36 11.57 -13.13
CA GLY A 444 -1.88 10.44 -13.91
C GLY A 444 -1.04 9.44 -13.11
N THR A 445 -0.06 8.80 -13.77
CA THR A 445 0.86 7.84 -13.16
C THR A 445 2.28 8.38 -13.20
N SER A 446 2.99 8.31 -12.06
CA SER A 446 4.42 8.60 -11.96
C SER A 446 5.23 7.31 -12.01
N VAL A 447 6.56 7.42 -12.18
CA VAL A 447 7.49 6.32 -12.05
C VAL A 447 8.47 6.59 -10.90
N HIS A 448 8.80 5.54 -10.15
CA HIS A 448 9.92 5.57 -9.19
C HIS A 448 11.05 4.74 -9.78
N ILE A 449 12.27 5.28 -9.77
CA ILE A 449 13.41 4.68 -10.44
C ILE A 449 14.54 4.45 -9.47
N SER A 450 15.02 3.20 -9.40
CA SER A 450 16.26 2.85 -8.72
C SER A 450 17.34 2.49 -9.75
N LYS A 451 18.54 3.03 -9.55
CA LYS A 451 19.72 2.77 -10.39
C LYS A 451 20.76 1.87 -9.72
N ASP A 452 20.50 1.45 -8.50
CA ASP A 452 21.42 0.74 -7.61
C ASP A 452 20.82 -0.54 -7.01
N GLY A 453 19.91 -1.19 -7.73
CA GLY A 453 19.30 -2.46 -7.31
C GLY A 453 18.28 -2.33 -6.17
N GLY A 454 17.64 -1.16 -6.03
CA GLY A 454 16.57 -0.92 -5.04
C GLY A 454 17.06 -0.28 -3.73
N GLU A 455 18.31 0.16 -3.63
CA GLU A 455 18.82 0.81 -2.41
C GLU A 455 18.37 2.27 -2.33
N THR A 456 18.49 3.05 -3.41
CA THR A 456 17.98 4.42 -3.48
C THR A 456 16.98 4.60 -4.62
N TRP A 457 16.08 5.57 -4.46
CA TRP A 457 14.99 5.81 -5.38
C TRP A 457 14.83 7.29 -5.69
N ILE A 458 14.45 7.59 -6.92
CA ILE A 458 14.07 8.92 -7.38
C ILE A 458 12.62 8.91 -7.87
N ASP A 459 11.90 10.01 -7.60
CA ASP A 459 10.58 10.33 -8.13
C ASP A 459 10.70 11.49 -9.12
N PRO A 460 10.78 11.25 -10.43
CA PRO A 460 10.94 12.30 -11.43
C PRO A 460 9.74 13.26 -11.51
N TRP A 461 8.56 12.83 -11.06
CA TRP A 461 7.35 13.67 -11.05
C TRP A 461 7.42 14.79 -10.02
N ASP A 462 7.91 14.49 -8.81
CA ASP A 462 8.11 15.42 -7.69
C ASP A 462 6.94 16.39 -7.44
N GLY A 463 5.70 15.91 -7.55
CA GLY A 463 4.50 16.69 -7.24
C GLY A 463 4.12 17.78 -8.25
N ARG A 464 4.74 17.84 -9.42
CA ARG A 464 4.42 18.82 -10.47
C ARG A 464 3.01 18.64 -11.02
N LYS A 465 2.31 19.75 -11.25
CA LYS A 465 0.92 19.70 -11.74
C LYS A 465 0.82 19.26 -13.19
N MET A 466 -0.13 18.38 -13.46
CA MET A 466 -0.52 18.01 -14.81
C MET A 466 -1.26 19.17 -15.52
N PRO A 467 -1.19 19.25 -16.86
CA PRO A 467 -2.06 20.12 -17.63
C PRO A 467 -3.54 19.83 -17.34
N SER A 468 -4.37 20.87 -17.35
CA SER A 468 -5.84 20.73 -17.11
C SER A 468 -6.56 19.94 -18.21
N SER A 469 -5.96 19.83 -19.38
CA SER A 469 -6.40 18.99 -20.51
C SER A 469 -5.19 18.34 -21.17
N ILE A 470 -5.34 17.10 -21.63
CA ILE A 470 -4.31 16.36 -22.34
C ILE A 470 -4.76 16.22 -23.80
N THR A 471 -3.90 16.66 -24.73
CA THR A 471 -4.13 16.55 -26.17
C THR A 471 -2.93 15.91 -26.85
N ASP A 472 -3.11 15.44 -28.08
CA ASP A 472 -2.05 14.87 -28.89
C ASP A 472 -0.88 15.87 -29.08
N GLY A 473 0.37 15.39 -28.96
CA GLY A 473 1.57 16.19 -29.04
C GLY A 473 1.91 17.07 -27.83
N MET A 474 1.03 17.18 -26.81
CA MET A 474 1.37 17.88 -25.57
C MET A 474 2.35 17.10 -24.71
N SER A 475 2.99 17.80 -23.77
CA SER A 475 3.85 17.20 -22.76
C SER A 475 3.41 17.58 -21.34
N GLY A 476 3.73 16.70 -20.38
CA GLY A 476 3.48 16.90 -18.95
C GLY A 476 4.44 16.11 -18.08
N PRO A 477 4.33 16.23 -16.76
CA PRO A 477 5.29 15.66 -15.81
C PRO A 477 5.03 14.18 -15.47
N SER A 478 3.92 13.60 -15.87
CA SER A 478 3.56 12.21 -15.57
C SER A 478 2.88 11.54 -16.76
N ILE A 479 2.72 10.23 -16.73
CA ILE A 479 2.02 9.42 -17.71
C ILE A 479 0.55 9.85 -17.79
N ALA A 480 0.00 9.96 -18.99
CA ALA A 480 -1.40 10.26 -19.21
C ALA A 480 -2.31 9.13 -18.69
N GLY A 481 -3.15 9.46 -17.70
CA GLY A 481 -4.05 8.52 -17.05
C GLY A 481 -3.40 7.72 -15.91
N ILE A 482 -4.24 7.08 -15.10
CA ILE A 482 -3.83 6.27 -13.95
C ILE A 482 -3.57 4.80 -14.35
N HIS A 483 -2.90 4.04 -13.47
CA HIS A 483 -2.51 2.65 -13.69
C HIS A 483 -1.63 2.45 -14.94
N GLY A 484 -0.69 3.37 -15.16
CA GLY A 484 0.19 3.35 -16.33
C GLY A 484 1.12 2.13 -16.36
N ALA A 485 0.97 1.29 -17.39
CA ALA A 485 1.91 0.23 -17.71
C ALA A 485 3.08 0.80 -18.51
N VAL A 486 4.31 0.49 -18.12
CA VAL A 486 5.54 1.05 -18.69
C VAL A 486 6.36 -0.03 -19.40
N VAL A 487 7.03 0.32 -20.47
CA VAL A 487 8.05 -0.51 -21.16
C VAL A 487 9.21 0.36 -21.63
N GLN A 488 10.43 -0.18 -21.63
CA GLN A 488 11.57 0.50 -22.27
C GLN A 488 11.62 0.18 -23.75
N LEU A 489 11.84 1.22 -24.57
CA LEU A 489 12.08 1.11 -26.01
C LEU A 489 13.55 0.77 -26.29
N ARG A 490 13.88 0.30 -27.53
CA ARG A 490 15.26 -0.07 -27.90
C ARG A 490 16.23 1.08 -27.88
N ASN A 491 15.74 2.32 -28.04
CA ASN A 491 16.57 3.53 -27.96
C ASN A 491 16.83 4.03 -26.53
N GLY A 492 16.30 3.32 -25.52
CA GLY A 492 16.42 3.68 -24.09
C GLY A 492 15.25 4.50 -23.56
N ASP A 493 14.40 5.09 -24.40
CA ASP A 493 13.23 5.85 -23.98
C ASP A 493 12.22 4.95 -23.24
N LEU A 494 11.34 5.57 -22.46
CA LEU A 494 10.21 4.89 -21.84
C LEU A 494 8.93 5.16 -22.63
N MET A 495 8.09 4.14 -22.79
CA MET A 495 6.73 4.25 -23.32
C MET A 495 5.74 3.72 -22.30
N ALA A 496 4.60 4.40 -22.13
CA ALA A 496 3.58 4.01 -21.19
C ALA A 496 2.17 4.17 -21.75
N VAL A 497 1.22 3.40 -21.19
CA VAL A 497 -0.21 3.45 -21.51
C VAL A 497 -0.99 3.45 -20.22
N GLY A 498 -1.81 4.48 -19.98
CA GLY A 498 -2.67 4.63 -18.81
C GLY A 498 -4.16 4.51 -19.11
N ARG A 499 -5.02 4.65 -18.09
CA ARG A 499 -6.48 4.61 -18.21
C ARG A 499 -7.16 5.84 -17.62
N GLY A 500 -8.49 5.96 -17.86
CA GLY A 500 -9.34 6.99 -17.22
C GLY A 500 -9.36 8.32 -17.95
N VAL A 501 -8.43 8.52 -18.88
CA VAL A 501 -8.41 9.66 -19.81
C VAL A 501 -8.41 9.13 -21.24
N GLY A 502 -8.86 9.95 -22.19
CA GLY A 502 -8.74 9.68 -23.60
C GLY A 502 -8.17 10.90 -24.31
N ILE A 503 -7.38 10.69 -25.35
CA ILE A 503 -6.83 11.74 -26.20
C ILE A 503 -7.60 11.74 -27.52
N LYS A 504 -8.04 12.92 -27.99
CA LYS A 504 -8.68 13.04 -29.29
C LYS A 504 -7.66 12.78 -30.42
N GLY A 505 -7.99 11.83 -31.28
CA GLY A 505 -7.27 11.57 -32.52
C GLY A 505 -7.75 12.47 -33.67
N ASP A 506 -7.19 12.24 -34.85
CA ASP A 506 -7.53 12.98 -36.09
C ASP A 506 -8.99 12.74 -36.53
N ASP A 507 -9.58 11.60 -36.14
CA ASP A 507 -10.99 11.26 -36.35
C ASP A 507 -11.96 12.01 -35.42
N GLY A 508 -11.43 12.82 -34.49
CA GLY A 508 -12.18 13.59 -33.49
C GLY A 508 -12.72 12.76 -32.31
N LYS A 509 -12.45 11.46 -32.25
CA LYS A 509 -12.87 10.57 -31.17
C LYS A 509 -11.79 10.45 -30.09
N LEU A 510 -12.19 9.96 -28.93
CA LEU A 510 -11.25 9.65 -27.85
C LEU A 510 -10.61 8.28 -28.05
N HIS A 511 -9.31 8.23 -27.88
CA HIS A 511 -8.49 7.03 -28.00
C HIS A 511 -7.68 6.80 -26.74
N LEU A 512 -7.15 5.57 -26.58
CA LEU A 512 -6.27 5.17 -25.50
C LEU A 512 -5.01 6.08 -25.47
N PRO A 513 -4.63 6.66 -24.33
CA PRO A 513 -3.47 7.53 -24.25
C PRO A 513 -2.17 6.73 -24.26
N GLN A 514 -1.21 7.16 -25.06
CA GLN A 514 0.17 6.70 -25.06
C GLN A 514 1.09 7.84 -24.64
N SER A 515 2.09 7.54 -23.81
CA SER A 515 3.03 8.53 -23.28
C SER A 515 4.46 8.09 -23.55
N PHE A 516 5.33 9.02 -23.97
CA PHE A 516 6.75 8.75 -24.25
C PHE A 516 7.64 9.68 -23.44
N SER A 517 8.73 9.15 -22.87
CA SER A 517 9.72 9.91 -22.14
C SER A 517 11.13 9.54 -22.62
N SER A 518 11.92 10.54 -23.01
CA SER A 518 13.34 10.41 -23.42
C SER A 518 14.31 10.92 -22.34
N ASP A 519 13.80 11.36 -21.19
CA ASP A 519 14.56 11.98 -20.11
C ASP A 519 14.44 11.22 -18.77
N GLY A 520 14.16 9.91 -18.84
CA GLY A 520 14.05 9.06 -17.65
C GLY A 520 12.80 9.34 -16.81
N GLY A 521 11.68 9.71 -17.43
CA GLY A 521 10.40 9.87 -16.76
C GLY A 521 10.13 11.28 -16.19
N HIS A 522 11.03 12.25 -16.44
CA HIS A 522 10.83 13.64 -16.01
C HIS A 522 9.78 14.38 -16.84
N THR A 523 9.72 14.09 -18.14
CA THR A 523 8.74 14.68 -19.05
C THR A 523 8.16 13.60 -19.95
N TRP A 524 6.85 13.66 -20.16
CA TRP A 524 6.12 12.72 -20.99
C TRP A 524 5.38 13.46 -22.10
N THR A 525 5.58 13.05 -23.34
CA THR A 525 4.82 13.53 -24.52
C THR A 525 3.70 12.57 -24.84
N TYR A 526 2.50 13.09 -25.08
CA TYR A 526 1.29 12.30 -25.21
C TYR A 526 0.86 12.12 -26.66
N ARG A 527 0.29 10.94 -26.96
CA ARG A 527 -0.29 10.61 -28.27
C ARG A 527 -1.61 9.85 -28.11
N ALA A 528 -2.50 10.02 -29.08
CA ALA A 528 -3.66 9.17 -29.26
C ALA A 528 -3.26 7.86 -29.92
N MET A 529 -3.60 6.71 -29.33
CA MET A 529 -3.50 5.40 -30.01
C MET A 529 -4.79 5.18 -30.80
N GLU A 530 -4.85 5.64 -32.03
CA GLU A 530 -6.06 5.66 -32.85
C GLU A 530 -6.68 4.27 -33.08
N GLU A 531 -5.89 3.22 -32.93
CA GLU A 531 -6.34 1.83 -33.04
C GLU A 531 -7.17 1.35 -31.83
N PHE A 532 -7.10 2.01 -30.66
CA PHE A 532 -7.68 1.50 -29.42
C PHE A 532 -8.57 2.51 -28.73
N LEU A 533 -9.67 2.01 -28.21
CA LEU A 533 -10.60 2.80 -27.40
C LEU A 533 -10.05 3.04 -25.99
N PRO A 534 -10.39 4.17 -25.33
CA PRO A 534 -10.03 4.39 -23.93
C PRO A 534 -10.65 3.35 -23.02
N ILE A 535 -9.96 3.04 -21.95
CA ILE A 535 -10.44 2.14 -20.89
C ILE A 535 -10.67 2.92 -19.58
N TYR A 536 -11.51 2.37 -18.73
CA TYR A 536 -12.02 3.06 -17.55
C TYR A 536 -12.03 2.19 -16.28
N SER A 537 -12.80 2.57 -15.28
CA SER A 537 -12.89 1.91 -13.98
C SER A 537 -13.20 0.40 -14.12
N GLY A 538 -12.52 -0.43 -13.35
CA GLY A 538 -12.61 -1.89 -13.44
C GLY A 538 -11.71 -2.51 -14.52
N GLN A 539 -10.96 -1.71 -15.28
CA GLN A 539 -10.02 -2.18 -16.30
C GLN A 539 -8.60 -1.64 -16.02
N ARG A 540 -7.58 -2.46 -16.15
CA ARG A 540 -6.16 -2.06 -16.12
C ARG A 540 -5.41 -2.81 -17.22
N VAL A 541 -4.66 -2.07 -18.04
CA VAL A 541 -3.78 -2.65 -19.07
C VAL A 541 -2.54 -3.30 -18.44
N THR A 542 -1.91 -4.17 -19.21
CA THR A 542 -0.52 -4.57 -18.95
C THR A 542 0.26 -4.54 -20.26
N MET A 543 1.54 -4.20 -20.18
CA MET A 543 2.42 -4.07 -21.34
C MET A 543 3.78 -4.66 -21.01
N ARG A 544 4.37 -5.40 -21.96
CA ARG A 544 5.71 -5.98 -21.81
C ARG A 544 6.42 -6.11 -23.13
N ARG A 545 7.74 -5.91 -23.10
CA ARG A 545 8.59 -6.42 -24.18
C ARG A 545 8.77 -7.91 -24.00
N LEU A 546 8.36 -8.68 -24.99
CA LEU A 546 8.60 -10.11 -25.01
C LEU A 546 10.08 -10.40 -25.32
N ALA A 547 10.58 -11.48 -24.78
CA ALA A 547 11.97 -11.89 -24.98
C ALA A 547 12.29 -12.28 -26.44
N GLU A 548 11.28 -12.41 -27.29
CA GLU A 548 11.39 -12.57 -28.75
C GLU A 548 11.50 -11.22 -29.49
N GLY A 549 11.27 -10.10 -28.82
CA GLY A 549 11.51 -8.75 -29.33
C GLY A 549 10.30 -7.82 -29.43
N PRO A 550 9.08 -8.26 -29.81
CA PRO A 550 7.95 -7.36 -29.92
C PRO A 550 7.47 -6.84 -28.57
N ILE A 551 6.84 -5.66 -28.59
CA ILE A 551 6.09 -5.15 -27.43
C ILE A 551 4.69 -5.75 -27.49
N MET A 552 4.25 -6.34 -26.39
CA MET A 552 2.91 -6.86 -26.19
C MET A 552 2.13 -5.89 -25.30
N LEU A 553 0.94 -5.50 -25.76
CA LEU A 553 -0.10 -4.80 -24.98
C LEU A 553 -1.27 -5.76 -24.79
N VAL A 554 -1.78 -5.86 -23.57
CA VAL A 554 -3.07 -6.49 -23.28
C VAL A 554 -4.01 -5.43 -22.73
N SER A 555 -5.16 -5.27 -23.37
CA SER A 555 -6.14 -4.24 -23.08
C SER A 555 -7.58 -4.78 -23.31
N PHE A 556 -8.56 -3.88 -23.35
CA PHE A 556 -9.97 -4.20 -23.55
C PHE A 556 -10.54 -3.46 -24.74
N THR A 557 -11.50 -4.04 -25.42
CA THR A 557 -12.17 -3.50 -26.62
C THR A 557 -13.13 -2.33 -26.33
N GLY A 558 -12.94 -1.61 -25.24
CA GLY A 558 -13.77 -0.55 -24.72
C GLY A 558 -14.37 -0.89 -23.35
N HIS A 559 -15.29 -0.06 -22.87
CA HIS A 559 -15.93 -0.23 -21.56
C HIS A 559 -17.43 -0.50 -21.72
N PRO A 560 -17.98 -1.60 -21.17
CA PRO A 560 -19.36 -2.02 -21.42
C PRO A 560 -20.44 -1.04 -20.92
N GLN A 561 -20.08 -0.11 -20.04
CA GLN A 561 -21.01 0.86 -19.45
C GLN A 561 -20.73 2.32 -19.85
N LYS A 562 -19.68 2.55 -20.65
CA LYS A 562 -19.29 3.91 -21.05
C LYS A 562 -19.02 3.96 -22.54
N GLY A 563 -19.92 4.60 -23.27
CA GLY A 563 -19.79 4.86 -24.69
C GLY A 563 -20.66 3.97 -25.59
N GLU A 564 -20.86 4.43 -26.81
CA GLU A 564 -21.70 3.79 -27.82
C GLU A 564 -21.01 2.56 -28.48
N ARG A 565 -19.72 2.33 -28.21
CA ARG A 565 -18.94 1.22 -28.75
C ARG A 565 -18.32 0.35 -27.64
N PHE A 566 -18.82 -0.85 -27.51
CA PHE A 566 -18.13 -1.95 -26.82
C PHE A 566 -17.88 -3.03 -27.85
N GLY A 567 -16.64 -3.18 -28.28
CA GLY A 567 -16.19 -4.14 -29.27
C GLY A 567 -15.19 -3.52 -30.25
N MET A 568 -14.34 -4.38 -30.81
CA MET A 568 -13.34 -4.04 -31.80
C MET A 568 -13.39 -5.06 -32.95
N GLU A 569 -13.07 -4.63 -34.16
CA GLU A 569 -12.98 -5.51 -35.30
C GLU A 569 -11.66 -6.30 -35.28
N PHE A 570 -11.76 -7.60 -35.44
CA PHE A 570 -10.66 -8.54 -35.59
C PHE A 570 -10.76 -9.24 -36.93
N VAL A 571 -9.62 -9.71 -37.44
CA VAL A 571 -9.54 -10.48 -38.67
C VAL A 571 -9.03 -11.89 -38.34
N ASP A 572 -9.76 -12.92 -38.74
CA ASP A 572 -9.36 -14.31 -38.55
C ASP A 572 -8.33 -14.80 -39.57
N SER A 573 -7.92 -16.09 -39.48
CA SER A 573 -6.94 -16.70 -40.37
C SER A 573 -7.39 -16.80 -41.86
N GLU A 574 -8.70 -16.69 -42.09
CA GLU A 574 -9.27 -16.72 -43.44
C GLU A 574 -9.45 -15.31 -44.03
N GLY A 575 -9.06 -14.28 -43.28
CA GLY A 575 -9.20 -12.88 -43.67
C GLY A 575 -10.60 -12.31 -43.46
N LYS A 576 -11.47 -13.01 -42.72
CA LYS A 576 -12.83 -12.59 -42.44
C LYS A 576 -12.85 -11.72 -41.15
N SER A 577 -13.48 -10.54 -41.27
CA SER A 577 -13.69 -9.67 -40.11
C SER A 577 -14.81 -10.17 -39.22
N TYR A 578 -14.63 -10.02 -37.90
CA TYR A 578 -15.64 -10.24 -36.89
C TYR A 578 -15.53 -9.20 -35.76
N LEU A 579 -16.66 -8.89 -35.09
CA LEU A 579 -16.67 -8.03 -33.93
C LEU A 579 -16.35 -8.85 -32.69
N GLY A 580 -15.23 -8.56 -32.02
CA GLY A 580 -14.86 -9.18 -30.75
C GLY A 580 -15.07 -8.24 -29.58
N GLN A 581 -15.41 -8.79 -28.41
CA GLN A 581 -15.66 -8.04 -27.17
C GLN A 581 -14.85 -8.59 -26.01
N GLY A 582 -14.26 -7.68 -25.21
CA GLY A 582 -13.53 -8.02 -23.99
C GLY A 582 -12.01 -7.86 -24.12
N MET A 583 -11.27 -8.69 -23.42
CA MET A 583 -9.81 -8.62 -23.34
C MET A 583 -9.15 -9.09 -24.64
N PHE A 584 -8.20 -8.30 -25.13
CA PHE A 584 -7.41 -8.62 -26.33
C PHE A 584 -5.91 -8.42 -26.09
N VAL A 585 -5.11 -9.08 -26.91
CA VAL A 585 -3.66 -8.87 -27.00
C VAL A 585 -3.32 -8.23 -28.32
N ALA A 586 -2.37 -7.27 -28.32
CA ALA A 586 -1.81 -6.65 -29.51
C ALA A 586 -0.28 -6.68 -29.47
N LEU A 587 0.36 -6.76 -30.65
CA LEU A 587 1.82 -6.72 -30.78
C LEU A 587 2.26 -5.55 -31.64
N SER A 588 3.32 -4.87 -31.18
CA SER A 588 4.07 -3.88 -31.94
C SER A 588 5.49 -4.40 -32.22
N PHE A 589 5.94 -4.23 -33.46
CA PHE A 589 7.29 -4.60 -33.90
C PHE A 589 8.18 -3.36 -34.19
N ASP A 590 7.61 -2.17 -34.11
CA ASP A 590 8.16 -0.88 -34.43
C ASP A 590 8.18 0.14 -33.28
N GLU A 591 8.36 -0.40 -32.04
CA GLU A 591 8.47 0.39 -30.82
C GLU A 591 7.17 1.17 -30.46
N GLY A 592 6.02 0.53 -30.65
CA GLY A 592 4.72 1.09 -30.26
C GLY A 592 4.13 2.09 -31.25
N LYS A 593 4.70 2.23 -32.46
CA LYS A 593 4.15 3.13 -33.49
C LYS A 593 2.90 2.54 -34.15
N THR A 594 2.93 1.24 -34.43
CA THR A 594 1.80 0.49 -35.01
C THR A 594 1.58 -0.84 -34.28
N TRP A 595 0.36 -1.35 -34.36
CA TRP A 595 -0.08 -2.58 -33.69
C TRP A 595 -0.77 -3.53 -34.69
N PRO A 596 -0.01 -4.10 -35.65
CA PRO A 596 -0.57 -4.84 -36.78
C PRO A 596 -1.13 -6.22 -36.38
N VAL A 597 -0.79 -6.75 -35.24
CA VAL A 597 -1.31 -8.04 -34.75
C VAL A 597 -2.22 -7.79 -33.58
N ARG A 598 -3.48 -8.22 -33.68
CA ARG A 598 -4.49 -8.09 -32.61
C ARG A 598 -5.28 -9.39 -32.52
N LYS A 599 -5.46 -9.91 -31.31
CA LYS A 599 -6.18 -11.17 -31.10
C LYS A 599 -6.98 -11.10 -29.80
N LEU A 600 -8.23 -11.57 -29.86
CA LEU A 600 -9.05 -11.72 -28.66
C LEU A 600 -8.46 -12.82 -27.76
N VAL A 601 -8.41 -12.61 -26.45
CA VAL A 601 -7.84 -13.59 -25.51
C VAL A 601 -8.90 -14.64 -25.18
N THR A 602 -9.03 -15.61 -26.08
CA THR A 602 -9.97 -16.74 -25.96
C THR A 602 -9.42 -17.96 -26.70
N ASP A 603 -9.82 -19.15 -26.29
CA ASP A 603 -9.60 -20.41 -27.02
C ASP A 603 -10.80 -20.79 -27.92
N GLY A 604 -11.81 -19.92 -28.01
CA GLY A 604 -13.01 -20.13 -28.80
C GLY A 604 -14.05 -21.08 -28.17
N VAL A 605 -13.74 -21.71 -27.05
CA VAL A 605 -14.65 -22.64 -26.38
C VAL A 605 -15.67 -21.89 -25.54
N ARG A 606 -16.96 -22.10 -25.82
CA ARG A 606 -18.02 -21.45 -25.04
C ARG A 606 -18.13 -22.01 -23.62
N ARG A 607 -18.05 -21.09 -22.64
CA ARG A 607 -18.21 -21.38 -21.21
C ARG A 607 -18.61 -20.14 -20.42
N GLU A 608 -19.31 -20.37 -19.31
CA GLU A 608 -19.54 -19.35 -18.30
C GLU A 608 -18.34 -19.31 -17.34
N MET A 609 -17.85 -18.11 -17.02
CA MET A 609 -16.72 -17.89 -16.15
C MET A 609 -17.04 -16.80 -15.13
N ASP A 610 -16.42 -16.90 -13.95
CA ASP A 610 -16.44 -15.85 -12.94
C ASP A 610 -15.16 -15.01 -13.07
N GLY A 611 -15.31 -13.73 -13.38
CA GLY A 611 -14.20 -12.77 -13.49
C GLY A 611 -13.85 -12.08 -12.18
N GLY A 612 -14.57 -12.37 -11.08
CA GLY A 612 -14.35 -11.75 -9.78
C GLY A 612 -14.77 -10.29 -9.71
N ALA A 613 -14.07 -9.53 -8.88
CA ALA A 613 -14.35 -8.11 -8.64
C ALA A 613 -14.47 -7.30 -9.95
N TRP A 614 -15.45 -6.41 -10.01
CA TRP A 614 -15.83 -5.56 -11.14
C TRP A 614 -16.37 -6.29 -12.38
N THR A 615 -16.05 -7.56 -12.60
CA THR A 615 -16.42 -8.31 -13.79
C THR A 615 -17.69 -9.14 -13.56
N GLY A 616 -17.75 -9.89 -12.45
CA GLY A 616 -18.83 -10.85 -12.21
C GLY A 616 -18.79 -12.00 -13.20
N THR A 617 -19.94 -12.63 -13.42
CA THR A 617 -20.08 -13.73 -14.40
C THR A 617 -20.09 -13.20 -15.83
N PHE A 618 -19.36 -13.87 -16.73
CA PHE A 618 -19.31 -13.58 -18.16
C PHE A 618 -19.24 -14.86 -19.00
N THR A 619 -19.68 -14.76 -20.23
CA THR A 619 -19.50 -15.84 -21.22
C THR A 619 -18.20 -15.62 -21.98
N MET A 620 -17.32 -16.62 -22.04
CA MET A 620 -16.21 -16.70 -22.99
C MET A 620 -16.63 -17.56 -24.18
N ASP A 621 -16.34 -17.12 -25.40
CA ASP A 621 -16.52 -17.91 -26.64
C ASP A 621 -15.59 -17.38 -27.75
N ALA A 622 -15.83 -17.71 -29.00
CA ALA A 622 -14.99 -17.27 -30.12
C ALA A 622 -14.97 -15.75 -30.35
N THR A 623 -15.99 -15.02 -29.87
CA THR A 623 -16.16 -13.57 -30.06
C THR A 623 -16.21 -12.78 -28.76
N HIS A 624 -16.19 -13.45 -27.62
CA HIS A 624 -16.23 -12.81 -26.30
C HIS A 624 -15.11 -13.33 -25.41
N SER A 625 -14.44 -12.39 -24.73
CA SER A 625 -13.46 -12.61 -23.69
C SER A 625 -13.84 -11.86 -22.43
N GLU A 626 -13.03 -11.92 -21.37
CA GLU A 626 -13.27 -11.21 -20.10
C GLU A 626 -13.43 -9.70 -20.33
N PRO A 627 -14.56 -9.08 -19.95
CA PRO A 627 -14.86 -7.67 -20.32
C PRO A 627 -14.15 -6.65 -19.46
N ARG A 628 -13.72 -7.01 -18.23
CA ARG A 628 -13.04 -6.16 -17.28
C ARG A 628 -12.03 -6.98 -16.47
N GLY A 629 -11.23 -6.31 -15.66
CA GLY A 629 -10.27 -6.88 -14.74
C GLY A 629 -9.00 -6.05 -14.70
N TYR A 630 -8.27 -6.17 -13.62
CA TYR A 630 -6.94 -5.58 -13.52
C TYR A 630 -5.92 -6.63 -13.95
N LEU A 631 -5.18 -6.30 -15.01
CA LEU A 631 -4.26 -7.24 -15.63
C LEU A 631 -2.87 -7.14 -15.00
N ALA A 632 -2.25 -8.30 -14.79
CA ALA A 632 -0.82 -8.41 -14.53
C ALA A 632 -0.25 -9.55 -15.38
N CYS A 633 0.95 -9.38 -15.92
CA CYS A 633 1.53 -10.31 -16.86
C CYS A 633 3.02 -10.51 -16.62
N VAL A 634 3.48 -11.74 -16.80
CA VAL A 634 4.90 -12.11 -16.82
C VAL A 634 5.16 -13.11 -17.93
N GLN A 635 6.31 -12.98 -18.60
CA GLN A 635 6.83 -14.03 -19.47
C GLN A 635 7.88 -14.82 -18.71
N THR A 636 7.66 -16.12 -18.54
CA THR A 636 8.60 -17.03 -17.89
C THR A 636 9.80 -17.35 -18.78
N PRO A 637 10.93 -17.83 -18.24
CA PRO A 637 12.13 -18.13 -19.04
C PRO A 637 11.91 -19.20 -20.13
N ASP A 638 10.87 -20.03 -20.02
CA ASP A 638 10.45 -20.98 -21.04
C ASP A 638 9.64 -20.37 -22.20
N ARG A 639 9.41 -19.05 -22.18
CA ARG A 639 8.67 -18.26 -23.17
C ARG A 639 7.15 -18.37 -23.08
N MET A 640 6.61 -19.02 -22.06
CA MET A 640 5.18 -18.93 -21.79
C MET A 640 4.84 -17.54 -21.22
N ILE A 641 3.70 -17.04 -21.63
CA ILE A 641 3.11 -15.81 -21.16
C ILE A 641 2.02 -16.18 -20.15
N HIS A 642 2.16 -15.69 -18.94
CA HIS A 642 1.20 -15.84 -17.87
C HIS A 642 0.53 -14.50 -17.63
N LEU A 643 -0.76 -14.43 -17.86
CA LEU A 643 -1.59 -13.26 -17.71
C LEU A 643 -2.66 -13.55 -16.67
N ILE A 644 -2.76 -12.74 -15.64
CA ILE A 644 -3.87 -12.82 -14.67
C ILE A 644 -4.76 -11.60 -14.77
N SER A 645 -6.06 -11.79 -14.57
CA SER A 645 -7.06 -10.76 -14.36
C SER A 645 -7.37 -10.61 -12.85
N SER A 646 -8.55 -10.14 -12.47
CA SER A 646 -8.92 -10.10 -11.04
C SER A 646 -9.14 -11.50 -10.43
N ARG A 647 -9.38 -12.55 -11.23
CA ARG A 647 -9.63 -13.92 -10.76
C ARG A 647 -9.04 -15.01 -11.62
N ASN A 648 -8.90 -14.79 -12.93
CA ASN A 648 -8.54 -15.81 -13.89
C ASN A 648 -7.08 -15.72 -14.32
N HIS A 649 -6.45 -16.88 -14.56
CA HIS A 649 -5.10 -17.03 -15.08
C HIS A 649 -5.14 -17.62 -16.50
N TYR A 650 -4.64 -16.86 -17.47
CA TYR A 650 -4.51 -17.21 -18.88
C TYR A 650 -3.06 -17.56 -19.19
N ARG A 651 -2.84 -18.63 -19.98
CA ARG A 651 -1.51 -19.15 -20.29
C ARG A 651 -1.38 -19.37 -21.80
N PHE A 652 -0.51 -18.64 -22.44
CA PHE A 652 -0.31 -18.73 -23.89
C PHE A 652 1.13 -18.35 -24.29
N ASN A 653 1.49 -18.49 -25.55
CA ASN A 653 2.81 -18.10 -26.09
C ASN A 653 2.68 -17.17 -27.30
N LEU A 654 3.82 -16.58 -27.72
CA LEU A 654 3.86 -15.70 -28.88
C LEU A 654 3.33 -16.37 -30.14
N ALA A 655 3.62 -17.68 -30.34
CA ALA A 655 3.14 -18.42 -31.51
C ALA A 655 1.60 -18.44 -31.57
N TRP A 656 0.91 -18.58 -30.44
CA TRP A 656 -0.55 -18.50 -30.39
C TRP A 656 -1.06 -17.09 -30.73
N ILE A 657 -0.39 -16.03 -30.30
CA ILE A 657 -0.79 -14.66 -30.66
C ILE A 657 -0.69 -14.45 -32.18
N MET A 658 0.37 -14.97 -32.76
CA MET A 658 0.65 -14.85 -34.22
C MET A 658 -0.20 -15.79 -35.07
N ASP A 659 -0.73 -16.87 -34.49
CA ASP A 659 -1.48 -17.90 -35.22
C ASP A 659 -2.85 -17.39 -35.64
N GLY A 660 -3.17 -17.53 -36.91
CA GLY A 660 -4.48 -17.17 -37.43
C GLY A 660 -4.78 -15.67 -37.50
N VAL A 661 -3.75 -14.81 -37.46
CA VAL A 661 -3.91 -13.36 -37.62
C VAL A 661 -3.25 -12.93 -38.92
N ALA A 662 -4.05 -12.45 -39.86
CA ALA A 662 -3.50 -11.75 -41.01
C ALA A 662 -2.90 -10.41 -40.52
N PRO A 663 -1.65 -10.05 -40.90
CA PRO A 663 -1.10 -8.74 -40.56
C PRO A 663 -2.02 -7.65 -41.09
N GLN A 664 -2.59 -6.85 -40.24
CA GLN A 664 -3.35 -5.67 -40.65
C GLN A 664 -2.34 -4.63 -41.19
N LYS A 665 -2.59 -4.14 -42.41
CA LYS A 665 -1.78 -3.11 -43.07
C LYS A 665 -1.93 -1.74 -42.43
#